data_b71ed69fb21d5ada0b1ebce3b2b87feb
#
_entry.id   b71ed69fb21d5ada0b1ebce3b2b87feb
#
_cell.length_a   1.000
_cell.length_b   1.000
_cell.length_c   1.000
_cell.angle_alpha   90.00
_cell.angle_beta   90.00
_cell.angle_gamma   90.00
#
_symmetry.space_group_name_H-M   'P 1'
#
loop_
_entity.id
_entity.type
_entity.pdbx_description
1 polymer ?
#
loop_
_entity_poly.entity_id
_entity_poly.type
_entity_poly.pdbx_seq_one_letter_code
_entity_poly.pdbx_strand_id
1 'polypeptide(L)'
;MHANTTQQVFQELSFNGQWRRYQQRVLDSCKTYMADGHIHLVAAPGSGKTTLGIEFIKQFGQPTLVLAPTVTIRQQWVDRITTAFLANPLHAEQLISQDLKNPKLITIATYQALHSAMIQLKGESRAEDTDDQAEIEHFDYQGFDVVATFKEHALGTLCLDECHHLRNEWWKSLEAFRNSFTSIHMISLTATPPYDDDPALWKRYITMCGQIDEEITVPELVKENSLCPHQDYVYFSFPTQEEKKQLKAIDIQKENVLHDISSDNLFIEKIQDCAALTGRISIDELLEEPKFLSATLIFLHSKGCSYPKNFQQLLAVKKLPPLDLEWFEILLQGALFTVPHWYDFTKDEVKQIKHQLRSAGLIERKQVKLCRNKERDLLLTQSLGKLKAVQEIFSSEYQSLGANLRQLILTDYIRKDFEPRLGDENAKLTQLGTLSFFESIRRETVKQQIPVALAVLTGSLVIIPTAARHRLEDLLDADRLKFLPVGCLNPNDYLKVYLFGDQHDLVGAVTQLFQEGFIQVVIGTKSLLGEGWDAPCINSLVLASFVGSFMLSNQMRGRAIRVMPNNPDKTSNIWHLISVNISKNTADNPFESSSTWANTRFNGDSPDMELLNRRMQQFLGLSYTENVIESGIERFNFGFITFTKENLTRLNEQTLLRSRLRRNLKEGWREALPIYDNMEVVQEIKIDNKIIPHVKFWDTQKLLLLTLATMASNIIFYIFQSIRSRSGQVPINIASFLLIVLGLLWLRYFLYRSPYKRLKILGKSIQKALLNKNFIQTQQTDVQVIQHDKHAISTEVFLKGGTNREKAVFTNAVLEFFAPIENQRYILKARHKVSDQTSYFAVPNLFSKNKSDAQEFANCISNKLRNYELIYTRSEEGRRILLDARIKALSNKQDRTSTKKRVISPLK
;
A
#
# COMPACT_ATOMS: atom_id res chain seq x y z
N MET A 1 9.29 7.44 -46.74
CA MET A 1 8.67 8.78 -46.68
C MET A 1 7.81 9.04 -45.44
N HIS A 2 7.08 8.06 -44.90
CA HIS A 2 6.22 8.28 -43.72
C HIS A 2 6.93 8.64 -42.40
N ALA A 3 8.11 8.11 -42.14
CA ALA A 3 8.81 8.37 -40.86
C ALA A 3 9.29 9.82 -40.70
N ASN A 4 9.76 10.47 -41.76
CA ASN A 4 10.20 11.88 -41.70
C ASN A 4 9.03 12.85 -41.50
N THR A 5 7.85 12.52 -42.00
CA THR A 5 6.64 13.36 -41.87
C THR A 5 6.10 13.25 -40.44
N THR A 6 6.09 12.06 -39.85
CA THR A 6 5.64 11.81 -38.47
C THR A 6 6.49 12.59 -37.47
N GLN A 7 7.81 12.55 -37.63
CA GLN A 7 8.74 13.25 -36.72
C GLN A 7 8.65 14.79 -36.85
N GLN A 8 8.37 15.30 -38.04
CA GLN A 8 8.10 16.74 -38.24
C GLN A 8 6.83 17.21 -37.51
N VAL A 9 5.78 16.41 -37.51
CA VAL A 9 4.51 16.78 -36.87
C VAL A 9 4.64 16.80 -35.35
N PHE A 10 5.41 15.86 -34.75
CA PHE A 10 5.70 15.93 -33.31
C PHE A 10 6.54 17.15 -32.91
N GLN A 11 7.32 17.73 -33.84
CA GLN A 11 8.06 18.98 -33.60
C GLN A 11 7.13 20.20 -33.50
N GLU A 12 5.93 20.13 -34.08
CA GLU A 12 4.92 21.20 -33.94
C GLU A 12 4.31 21.24 -32.52
N LEU A 13 4.34 20.14 -31.78
CA LEU A 13 3.93 20.12 -30.38
C LEU A 13 4.95 20.87 -29.53
N SER A 14 4.57 22.03 -29.01
CA SER A 14 5.43 22.82 -28.15
C SER A 14 4.65 23.29 -26.94
N PHE A 15 5.18 23.05 -25.75
CA PHE A 15 4.54 23.54 -24.54
C PHE A 15 4.53 25.07 -24.51
N ASN A 16 3.37 25.68 -24.52
CA ASN A 16 3.18 27.13 -24.57
C ASN A 16 3.37 27.83 -23.21
N GLY A 17 3.64 27.03 -22.14
CA GLY A 17 3.87 27.52 -20.78
C GLY A 17 5.34 27.52 -20.39
N GLN A 18 5.59 27.79 -19.12
CA GLN A 18 6.90 27.66 -18.51
C GLN A 18 6.97 26.39 -17.65
N TRP A 19 8.02 25.61 -17.85
CA TRP A 19 8.26 24.45 -17.01
C TRP A 19 8.61 24.88 -15.59
N ARG A 20 7.93 24.32 -14.61
CA ARG A 20 8.28 24.48 -13.21
C ARG A 20 9.60 23.74 -12.93
N ARG A 21 10.33 24.15 -11.90
CA ARG A 21 11.66 23.58 -11.60
C ARG A 21 11.62 22.06 -11.44
N TYR A 22 10.65 21.52 -10.70
CA TYR A 22 10.50 20.07 -10.53
C TYR A 22 10.15 19.34 -11.85
N GLN A 23 9.36 19.98 -12.72
CA GLN A 23 9.04 19.43 -14.04
C GLN A 23 10.28 19.39 -14.93
N GLN A 24 11.06 20.48 -14.97
CA GLN A 24 12.31 20.55 -15.70
C GLN A 24 13.30 19.49 -15.20
N ARG A 25 13.45 19.33 -13.87
CA ARG A 25 14.28 18.28 -13.26
C ARG A 25 13.89 16.90 -13.77
N VAL A 26 12.59 16.58 -13.75
CA VAL A 26 12.08 15.28 -14.21
C VAL A 26 12.37 15.07 -15.69
N LEU A 27 12.13 16.07 -16.54
CA LEU A 27 12.43 15.98 -17.97
C LEU A 27 13.92 15.76 -18.24
N ASP A 28 14.80 16.43 -17.49
CA ASP A 28 16.24 16.26 -17.65
C ASP A 28 16.73 14.90 -17.14
N SER A 29 16.22 14.41 -16.03
CA SER A 29 16.54 13.08 -15.50
C SER A 29 16.03 11.96 -16.41
N CYS A 30 14.81 12.07 -16.92
CA CYS A 30 14.21 11.03 -17.75
C CYS A 30 14.91 10.83 -19.11
N LYS A 31 15.65 11.82 -19.61
CA LYS A 31 16.46 11.67 -20.84
C LYS A 31 17.40 10.47 -20.77
N THR A 32 17.93 10.16 -19.61
CA THR A 32 18.83 9.02 -19.39
C THR A 32 18.11 7.68 -19.39
N TYR A 33 16.81 7.66 -19.06
CA TYR A 33 16.01 6.44 -18.95
C TYR A 33 15.27 6.10 -20.26
N MET A 34 15.07 7.07 -21.14
CA MET A 34 14.40 6.84 -22.44
C MET A 34 15.07 5.76 -23.30
N ALA A 35 16.35 5.49 -23.08
CA ALA A 35 17.11 4.50 -23.85
C ALA A 35 16.62 3.06 -23.64
N ASP A 36 15.98 2.73 -22.50
CA ASP A 36 15.40 1.40 -22.26
C ASP A 36 13.94 1.28 -22.72
N GLY A 37 13.39 2.37 -23.25
CA GLY A 37 12.03 2.43 -23.78
C GLY A 37 10.93 2.50 -22.73
N HIS A 38 11.25 2.72 -21.46
CA HIS A 38 10.28 2.81 -20.38
C HIS A 38 10.49 4.10 -19.59
N ILE A 39 9.40 4.82 -19.31
CA ILE A 39 9.36 5.94 -18.36
C ILE A 39 8.25 5.67 -17.37
N HIS A 40 8.57 5.60 -16.10
CA HIS A 40 7.62 5.45 -15.01
C HIS A 40 7.73 6.63 -14.03
N LEU A 41 6.77 7.54 -14.12
CA LEU A 41 6.71 8.74 -13.30
C LEU A 41 5.64 8.62 -12.21
N VAL A 42 6.06 8.74 -10.96
CA VAL A 42 5.16 8.91 -9.82
C VAL A 42 5.08 10.38 -9.47
N ALA A 43 3.89 10.96 -9.55
CA ALA A 43 3.73 12.40 -9.35
C ALA A 43 2.43 12.72 -8.62
N ALA A 44 2.53 13.41 -7.49
CA ALA A 44 1.38 13.77 -6.68
C ALA A 44 0.32 14.55 -7.49
N PRO A 45 -0.99 14.48 -7.11
CA PRO A 45 -2.05 15.23 -7.78
C PRO A 45 -1.73 16.73 -7.83
N GLY A 46 -1.98 17.36 -8.98
CA GLY A 46 -1.65 18.77 -9.18
C GLY A 46 -0.23 19.06 -9.69
N SER A 47 0.61 18.04 -9.88
CA SER A 47 1.98 18.17 -10.40
C SER A 47 2.08 18.46 -11.90
N GLY A 48 0.99 18.27 -12.65
CA GLY A 48 1.00 18.40 -14.12
C GLY A 48 1.46 17.13 -14.84
N LYS A 49 1.12 15.94 -14.33
CA LYS A 49 1.42 14.62 -14.94
C LYS A 49 1.09 14.57 -16.42
N THR A 50 -0.12 14.97 -16.80
CA THR A 50 -0.60 14.98 -18.20
C THR A 50 0.32 15.81 -19.09
N THR A 51 0.74 17.01 -18.62
CA THR A 51 1.65 17.89 -19.34
C THR A 51 3.02 17.24 -19.57
N LEU A 52 3.57 16.57 -18.54
CA LEU A 52 4.81 15.80 -18.64
C LEU A 52 4.64 14.59 -19.56
N GLY A 53 3.52 13.89 -19.49
CA GLY A 53 3.21 12.78 -20.37
C GLY A 53 3.19 13.16 -21.85
N ILE A 54 2.57 14.32 -22.19
CA ILE A 54 2.56 14.86 -23.56
C ILE A 54 3.99 15.18 -24.03
N GLU A 55 4.82 15.77 -23.18
CA GLU A 55 6.22 16.04 -23.53
C GLU A 55 7.02 14.74 -23.74
N PHE A 56 6.81 13.69 -22.95
CA PHE A 56 7.43 12.38 -23.20
C PHE A 56 6.96 11.74 -24.51
N ILE A 57 5.67 11.83 -24.82
CA ILE A 57 5.12 11.37 -26.12
C ILE A 57 5.84 12.10 -27.28
N LYS A 58 5.99 13.41 -27.17
CA LYS A 58 6.72 14.21 -28.14
C LYS A 58 8.18 13.76 -28.27
N GLN A 59 8.85 13.49 -27.15
CA GLN A 59 10.26 13.08 -27.14
C GLN A 59 10.47 11.70 -27.78
N PHE A 60 9.54 10.74 -27.59
CA PHE A 60 9.57 9.47 -28.32
C PHE A 60 9.22 9.63 -29.80
N GLY A 61 8.37 10.60 -30.17
CA GLY A 61 8.07 10.99 -31.52
C GLY A 61 7.48 9.88 -32.41
N GLN A 62 6.66 9.00 -31.83
CA GLN A 62 6.05 7.85 -32.51
C GLN A 62 4.54 7.85 -32.30
N PRO A 63 3.75 7.22 -33.24
CA PRO A 63 2.33 7.04 -33.05
C PRO A 63 2.03 6.45 -31.67
N THR A 64 1.14 7.08 -30.93
CA THR A 64 0.93 6.84 -29.51
C THR A 64 -0.53 6.50 -29.20
N LEU A 65 -0.74 5.46 -28.41
CA LEU A 65 -2.01 5.19 -27.75
C LEU A 65 -1.92 5.62 -26.29
N VAL A 66 -2.76 6.56 -25.88
CA VAL A 66 -2.93 6.98 -24.49
C VAL A 66 -4.15 6.27 -23.91
N LEU A 67 -3.99 5.60 -22.76
CA LEU A 67 -5.07 4.95 -22.05
C LEU A 67 -5.36 5.68 -20.74
N ALA A 68 -6.59 6.16 -20.61
CA ALA A 68 -7.10 6.88 -19.46
C ALA A 68 -8.12 6.04 -18.68
N PRO A 69 -8.28 6.24 -17.35
CA PRO A 69 -9.22 5.47 -16.54
C PRO A 69 -10.69 5.83 -16.80
N THR A 70 -10.99 7.08 -17.16
CA THR A 70 -12.37 7.59 -17.37
C THR A 70 -12.47 8.47 -18.61
N VAL A 71 -13.70 8.67 -19.09
CA VAL A 71 -13.99 9.57 -20.22
C VAL A 71 -13.59 11.01 -19.89
N THR A 72 -13.83 11.44 -18.65
CA THR A 72 -13.45 12.78 -18.19
C THR A 72 -11.93 13.00 -18.26
N ILE A 73 -11.12 12.03 -17.85
CA ILE A 73 -9.66 12.14 -17.94
C ILE A 73 -9.21 12.05 -19.41
N ARG A 74 -9.85 11.21 -20.23
CA ARG A 74 -9.62 11.19 -21.67
C ARG A 74 -9.81 12.58 -22.28
N GLN A 75 -10.90 13.27 -21.94
CA GLN A 75 -11.17 14.63 -22.43
C GLN A 75 -10.13 15.64 -21.92
N GLN A 76 -9.71 15.54 -20.66
CA GLN A 76 -8.64 16.38 -20.12
C GLN A 76 -7.31 16.25 -20.89
N TRP A 77 -6.97 15.07 -21.40
CA TRP A 77 -5.82 14.89 -22.28
C TRP A 77 -5.99 15.64 -23.60
N VAL A 78 -7.15 15.50 -24.26
CA VAL A 78 -7.47 16.22 -25.51
C VAL A 78 -7.37 17.74 -25.30
N ASP A 79 -8.03 18.24 -24.26
CA ASP A 79 -8.04 19.69 -23.94
C ASP A 79 -6.64 20.19 -23.63
N ARG A 80 -5.84 19.41 -22.91
CA ARG A 80 -4.46 19.79 -22.56
C ARG A 80 -3.55 19.82 -23.78
N ILE A 81 -3.64 18.87 -24.69
CA ILE A 81 -2.89 18.89 -25.94
C ILE A 81 -3.28 20.10 -26.77
N THR A 82 -4.59 20.32 -26.94
CA THR A 82 -5.14 21.38 -27.79
C THR A 82 -4.78 22.77 -27.27
N THR A 83 -4.91 23.00 -25.95
CA THR A 83 -4.75 24.35 -25.39
C THR A 83 -3.31 24.69 -25.02
N ALA A 84 -2.51 23.69 -24.64
CA ALA A 84 -1.18 23.93 -24.07
C ALA A 84 -0.01 23.50 -24.98
N PHE A 85 -0.25 22.72 -26.04
CA PHE A 85 0.83 22.21 -26.89
C PHE A 85 0.67 22.54 -28.38
N LEU A 86 -0.53 22.91 -28.84
CA LEU A 86 -0.76 23.29 -30.21
C LEU A 86 -0.78 24.82 -30.36
N ALA A 87 -0.03 25.34 -31.31
CA ALA A 87 -0.08 26.74 -31.67
C ALA A 87 -1.42 27.12 -32.36
N ASN A 88 -2.00 26.16 -33.10
CA ASN A 88 -3.30 26.30 -33.75
C ASN A 88 -4.22 25.15 -33.30
N PRO A 89 -5.27 25.42 -32.47
CA PRO A 89 -6.21 24.40 -32.03
C PRO A 89 -6.94 23.64 -33.14
N LEU A 90 -7.06 24.23 -34.36
CA LEU A 90 -7.70 23.57 -35.51
C LEU A 90 -6.91 22.32 -35.99
N HIS A 91 -5.63 22.24 -35.70
CA HIS A 91 -4.82 21.07 -36.05
C HIS A 91 -5.10 19.86 -35.12
N ALA A 92 -5.83 20.05 -34.02
CA ALA A 92 -6.15 18.98 -33.10
C ALA A 92 -6.92 17.83 -33.77
N GLU A 93 -7.89 18.15 -34.62
CA GLU A 93 -8.67 17.14 -35.34
C GLU A 93 -7.81 16.27 -36.27
N GLN A 94 -6.70 16.78 -36.79
CA GLN A 94 -5.80 16.00 -37.66
C GLN A 94 -4.88 15.09 -36.86
N LEU A 95 -4.50 15.51 -35.63
CA LEU A 95 -3.48 14.85 -34.81
C LEU A 95 -4.07 13.87 -33.79
N ILE A 96 -5.26 14.17 -33.26
CA ILE A 96 -5.87 13.46 -32.13
C ILE A 96 -7.07 12.65 -32.61
N SER A 97 -7.17 11.41 -32.12
CA SER A 97 -8.38 10.59 -32.21
C SER A 97 -8.83 10.13 -30.83
N GLN A 98 -10.14 9.99 -30.65
CA GLN A 98 -10.74 9.35 -29.49
C GLN A 98 -11.39 8.01 -29.87
N ASP A 99 -11.22 7.56 -31.11
CA ASP A 99 -11.79 6.35 -31.66
C ASP A 99 -10.70 5.33 -32.01
N LEU A 100 -10.77 4.14 -31.38
CA LEU A 100 -9.83 3.04 -31.64
C LEU A 100 -9.92 2.47 -33.06
N LYS A 101 -11.07 2.66 -33.73
CA LYS A 101 -11.24 2.22 -35.13
C LYS A 101 -10.53 3.12 -36.14
N ASN A 102 -10.37 4.39 -35.80
CA ASN A 102 -9.74 5.41 -36.63
C ASN A 102 -8.55 6.05 -35.91
N PRO A 103 -7.46 5.30 -35.67
CA PRO A 103 -6.31 5.83 -34.95
C PRO A 103 -5.64 6.96 -35.74
N LYS A 104 -5.15 7.95 -34.97
CA LYS A 104 -4.32 9.05 -35.47
C LYS A 104 -2.99 9.05 -34.72
N LEU A 105 -2.18 10.08 -34.98
CA LEU A 105 -0.85 10.18 -34.40
C LEU A 105 -0.86 10.06 -32.87
N ILE A 106 -1.86 10.66 -32.20
CA ILE A 106 -2.14 10.46 -30.79
C ILE A 106 -3.59 9.97 -30.67
N THR A 107 -3.77 8.72 -30.29
CA THR A 107 -5.10 8.15 -30.04
C THR A 107 -5.28 8.05 -28.53
N ILE A 108 -6.40 8.61 -28.02
CA ILE A 108 -6.68 8.64 -26.58
C ILE A 108 -7.98 7.89 -26.31
N ALA A 109 -7.90 6.80 -25.56
CA ALA A 109 -9.03 5.93 -25.28
C ALA A 109 -9.11 5.61 -23.76
N THR A 110 -10.23 5.03 -23.32
CA THR A 110 -10.34 4.48 -21.96
C THR A 110 -9.81 3.03 -21.91
N TYR A 111 -9.37 2.59 -20.73
CA TYR A 111 -9.04 1.17 -20.50
C TYR A 111 -10.22 0.25 -20.81
N GLN A 112 -11.43 0.72 -20.53
CA GLN A 112 -12.67 0.01 -20.82
C GLN A 112 -12.88 -0.15 -22.33
N ALA A 113 -12.63 0.91 -23.11
CA ALA A 113 -12.72 0.85 -24.57
C ALA A 113 -11.73 -0.16 -25.16
N LEU A 114 -10.47 -0.17 -24.68
CA LEU A 114 -9.48 -1.15 -25.13
C LEU A 114 -9.93 -2.58 -24.76
N HIS A 115 -10.38 -2.81 -23.53
CA HIS A 115 -10.88 -4.12 -23.11
C HIS A 115 -12.04 -4.56 -23.99
N SER A 116 -13.03 -3.69 -24.21
CA SER A 116 -14.20 -3.98 -25.06
C SER A 116 -13.81 -4.28 -26.50
N ALA A 117 -12.80 -3.58 -27.06
CA ALA A 117 -12.26 -3.86 -28.38
C ALA A 117 -11.51 -5.21 -28.44
N MET A 118 -10.73 -5.54 -27.42
CA MET A 118 -10.02 -6.82 -27.34
C MET A 118 -10.95 -8.03 -27.25
N ILE A 119 -12.13 -7.90 -26.63
CA ILE A 119 -13.14 -8.95 -26.56
C ILE A 119 -14.23 -8.82 -27.63
N GLN A 120 -14.11 -7.86 -28.55
CA GLN A 120 -15.05 -7.56 -29.62
C GLN A 120 -16.50 -7.37 -29.15
N LEU A 121 -16.68 -6.64 -28.05
CA LEU A 121 -17.97 -6.41 -27.40
C LEU A 121 -18.89 -5.56 -28.30
N LYS A 122 -20.15 -5.96 -28.39
CA LYS A 122 -21.24 -5.13 -28.91
C LYS A 122 -22.28 -4.91 -27.81
N GLY A 123 -22.50 -3.67 -27.42
CA GLY A 123 -23.49 -3.27 -26.42
C GLY A 123 -22.95 -2.31 -25.38
N GLU A 124 -23.73 -2.13 -24.33
CA GLU A 124 -23.36 -1.30 -23.17
C GLU A 124 -22.44 -2.07 -22.23
N SER A 125 -21.36 -1.45 -21.84
CA SER A 125 -20.53 -1.95 -20.73
C SER A 125 -20.71 -1.02 -19.54
N ARG A 126 -21.21 -1.57 -18.43
CA ARG A 126 -21.29 -0.88 -17.15
C ARG A 126 -20.04 -1.18 -16.34
N ALA A 127 -19.50 -0.17 -15.72
CA ALA A 127 -18.53 -0.37 -14.65
C ALA A 127 -19.27 -0.88 -13.41
N GLU A 128 -19.20 -2.19 -13.13
CA GLU A 128 -20.06 -2.87 -12.13
C GLU A 128 -19.83 -2.47 -10.66
N ASP A 129 -18.81 -1.67 -10.33
CA ASP A 129 -18.40 -1.35 -8.94
C ASP A 129 -18.63 0.09 -8.50
N THR A 130 -19.32 0.91 -9.26
CA THR A 130 -19.76 2.22 -8.81
C THR A 130 -21.28 2.18 -8.64
N ASP A 131 -21.75 2.05 -7.40
CA ASP A 131 -23.10 2.42 -7.01
C ASP A 131 -23.30 3.90 -7.42
N ASP A 132 -24.13 4.15 -8.39
CA ASP A 132 -24.51 5.44 -8.98
C ASP A 132 -23.61 6.00 -10.11
N GLN A 133 -24.12 5.89 -11.32
CA GLN A 133 -23.72 6.61 -12.54
C GLN A 133 -22.30 6.37 -13.08
N ALA A 134 -21.97 5.11 -13.38
CA ALA A 134 -20.93 4.84 -14.36
C ALA A 134 -21.35 5.45 -15.71
N GLU A 135 -20.48 6.28 -16.30
CA GLU A 135 -20.63 6.72 -17.69
C GLU A 135 -20.81 5.47 -18.56
N ILE A 136 -21.99 5.36 -19.19
CA ILE A 136 -22.31 4.23 -20.07
C ILE A 136 -21.66 4.53 -21.40
N GLU A 137 -20.53 3.89 -21.71
CA GLU A 137 -20.00 3.93 -23.07
C GLU A 137 -20.65 2.83 -23.91
N HIS A 138 -21.21 3.21 -25.06
CA HIS A 138 -21.71 2.29 -26.04
C HIS A 138 -20.58 1.83 -26.95
N PHE A 139 -20.33 0.55 -27.00
CA PHE A 139 -19.28 -0.03 -27.85
C PHE A 139 -19.90 -0.87 -28.96
N ASP A 140 -19.40 -0.72 -30.17
CA ASP A 140 -19.65 -1.61 -31.30
C ASP A 140 -18.31 -2.04 -31.92
N TYR A 141 -17.68 -3.02 -31.29
CA TYR A 141 -16.41 -3.58 -31.76
C TYR A 141 -16.57 -4.98 -32.36
N GLN A 142 -17.80 -5.36 -32.79
CA GLN A 142 -18.02 -6.66 -33.43
C GLN A 142 -17.19 -6.78 -34.73
N GLY A 143 -16.36 -7.81 -34.80
CA GLY A 143 -15.46 -8.05 -35.94
C GLY A 143 -14.30 -7.06 -36.08
N PHE A 144 -14.07 -6.19 -35.12
CA PHE A 144 -12.96 -5.25 -35.13
C PHE A 144 -11.72 -5.87 -34.49
N ASP A 145 -10.60 -5.86 -35.20
CA ASP A 145 -9.28 -6.32 -34.71
C ASP A 145 -8.42 -5.08 -34.34
N VAL A 146 -8.45 -4.70 -33.08
CA VAL A 146 -7.70 -3.58 -32.55
C VAL A 146 -6.18 -3.78 -32.68
N VAL A 147 -5.69 -5.02 -32.56
CA VAL A 147 -4.25 -5.32 -32.66
C VAL A 147 -3.76 -5.14 -34.10
N ALA A 148 -4.52 -5.65 -35.10
CA ALA A 148 -4.19 -5.47 -36.49
C ALA A 148 -4.20 -3.99 -36.88
N THR A 149 -5.23 -3.24 -36.49
CA THR A 149 -5.37 -1.80 -36.77
C THR A 149 -4.18 -1.00 -36.23
N PHE A 150 -3.77 -1.24 -34.99
CA PHE A 150 -2.63 -0.50 -34.41
C PHE A 150 -1.28 -0.97 -34.91
N LYS A 151 -1.15 -2.21 -35.42
CA LYS A 151 0.04 -2.65 -36.17
C LYS A 151 0.16 -1.96 -37.54
N GLU A 152 -0.95 -1.85 -38.29
CA GLU A 152 -0.99 -1.09 -39.53
C GLU A 152 -0.66 0.38 -39.31
N HIS A 153 -1.12 0.96 -38.22
CA HIS A 153 -0.84 2.35 -37.81
C HIS A 153 0.59 2.54 -37.28
N ALA A 154 1.41 1.49 -37.21
CA ALA A 154 2.77 1.51 -36.68
C ALA A 154 2.87 2.07 -35.25
N LEU A 155 1.98 1.62 -34.36
CA LEU A 155 2.00 2.01 -32.95
C LEU A 155 3.39 1.79 -32.33
N GLY A 156 4.01 2.88 -31.84
CA GLY A 156 5.35 2.84 -31.27
C GLY A 156 5.39 3.17 -29.79
N THR A 157 4.37 3.85 -29.25
CA THR A 157 4.33 4.26 -27.85
C THR A 157 2.97 3.95 -27.21
N LEU A 158 2.99 3.41 -25.99
CA LEU A 158 1.81 3.20 -25.15
C LEU A 158 1.96 4.03 -23.88
N CYS A 159 1.05 4.98 -23.66
CA CYS A 159 1.00 5.82 -22.48
C CYS A 159 -0.14 5.37 -21.56
N LEU A 160 0.19 5.00 -20.34
CA LEU A 160 -0.77 4.55 -19.33
C LEU A 160 -0.94 5.64 -18.28
N ASP A 161 -2.11 6.26 -18.22
CA ASP A 161 -2.44 7.22 -17.16
C ASP A 161 -3.22 6.51 -16.05
N GLU A 162 -2.78 6.68 -14.80
CA GLU A 162 -3.35 6.07 -13.60
C GLU A 162 -3.55 4.54 -13.73
N CYS A 163 -2.55 3.85 -14.27
CA CYS A 163 -2.62 2.40 -14.59
C CYS A 163 -2.88 1.47 -13.39
N HIS A 164 -2.79 1.97 -12.19
CA HIS A 164 -3.14 1.27 -10.97
C HIS A 164 -4.66 1.04 -10.80
N HIS A 165 -5.53 1.74 -11.55
CA HIS A 165 -6.99 1.54 -11.55
C HIS A 165 -7.45 0.28 -12.31
N LEU A 166 -6.55 -0.46 -12.91
CA LEU A 166 -6.90 -1.56 -13.78
C LEU A 166 -7.54 -2.74 -13.02
N ARG A 167 -8.75 -3.13 -13.45
CA ARG A 167 -9.40 -4.37 -13.02
C ARG A 167 -8.66 -5.58 -13.59
N ASN A 168 -8.81 -6.73 -12.97
CA ASN A 168 -8.11 -7.94 -13.40
C ASN A 168 -8.35 -8.31 -14.87
N GLU A 169 -9.56 -8.09 -15.39
CA GLU A 169 -9.92 -8.38 -16.77
C GLU A 169 -9.31 -7.37 -17.74
N TRP A 170 -9.37 -6.09 -17.43
CA TRP A 170 -8.75 -5.03 -18.22
C TRP A 170 -7.23 -5.18 -18.25
N TRP A 171 -6.67 -5.60 -17.12
CA TRP A 171 -5.24 -5.88 -17.02
C TRP A 171 -4.82 -7.00 -17.97
N LYS A 172 -5.58 -8.11 -18.04
CA LYS A 172 -5.31 -9.21 -18.98
C LYS A 172 -5.37 -8.75 -20.43
N SER A 173 -6.35 -7.92 -20.77
CA SER A 173 -6.49 -7.37 -22.13
C SER A 173 -5.33 -6.44 -22.48
N LEU A 174 -4.90 -5.59 -21.54
CA LEU A 174 -3.73 -4.73 -21.73
C LEU A 174 -2.44 -5.52 -21.88
N GLU A 175 -2.23 -6.56 -21.07
CA GLU A 175 -1.07 -7.47 -21.22
C GLU A 175 -1.07 -8.18 -22.58
N ALA A 176 -2.22 -8.70 -23.00
CA ALA A 176 -2.37 -9.35 -24.30
C ALA A 176 -2.10 -8.36 -25.46
N PHE A 177 -2.65 -7.15 -25.38
CA PHE A 177 -2.42 -6.09 -26.35
C PHE A 177 -0.94 -5.73 -26.43
N ARG A 178 -0.31 -5.37 -25.32
CA ARG A 178 1.12 -5.02 -25.27
C ARG A 178 2.00 -6.13 -25.82
N ASN A 179 1.75 -7.39 -25.45
CA ASN A 179 2.55 -8.53 -25.85
C ASN A 179 2.40 -8.87 -27.35
N SER A 180 1.41 -8.28 -28.04
CA SER A 180 1.26 -8.42 -29.50
C SER A 180 2.23 -7.54 -30.29
N PHE A 181 2.97 -6.65 -29.62
CA PHE A 181 3.98 -5.78 -30.22
C PHE A 181 5.38 -6.19 -29.75
N THR A 182 6.32 -6.29 -30.66
CA THR A 182 7.71 -6.72 -30.40
C THR A 182 8.56 -5.63 -29.78
N SER A 183 8.30 -4.37 -30.13
CA SER A 183 9.01 -3.20 -29.60
C SER A 183 8.03 -2.05 -29.47
N ILE A 184 7.70 -1.68 -28.24
CA ILE A 184 6.80 -0.56 -27.93
C ILE A 184 7.36 0.19 -26.73
N HIS A 185 7.43 1.51 -26.84
CA HIS A 185 7.82 2.36 -25.72
C HIS A 185 6.67 2.49 -24.73
N MET A 186 6.99 2.53 -23.44
CA MET A 186 6.01 2.61 -22.37
C MET A 186 6.17 3.91 -21.57
N ILE A 187 5.10 4.65 -21.39
CA ILE A 187 5.03 5.79 -20.48
C ILE A 187 3.97 5.45 -19.45
N SER A 188 4.36 5.36 -18.18
CA SER A 188 3.47 5.06 -17.07
C SER A 188 3.41 6.25 -16.12
N LEU A 189 2.23 6.82 -15.97
CA LEU A 189 1.99 8.00 -15.14
C LEU A 189 1.03 7.63 -14.02
N THR A 190 1.39 7.91 -12.78
CA THR A 190 0.51 7.66 -11.65
C THR A 190 0.78 8.63 -10.49
N ALA A 191 -0.24 8.92 -9.70
CA ALA A 191 -0.05 9.58 -8.41
C ALA A 191 0.18 8.60 -7.27
N THR A 192 -0.23 7.35 -7.44
CA THR A 192 -0.36 6.38 -6.35
C THR A 192 -0.10 4.97 -6.83
N PRO A 193 1.17 4.57 -6.93
CA PRO A 193 1.49 3.16 -7.13
C PRO A 193 0.82 2.29 -6.07
N PRO A 194 0.46 1.04 -6.34
CA PRO A 194 -0.23 0.14 -5.41
C PRO A 194 0.73 -0.42 -4.34
N TYR A 195 1.27 0.45 -3.49
CA TYR A 195 2.26 0.10 -2.46
C TYR A 195 1.69 -0.74 -1.32
N ASP A 196 0.38 -0.68 -1.10
CA ASP A 196 -0.36 -1.34 -0.01
C ASP A 196 -1.09 -2.61 -0.46
N ASP A 197 -0.96 -2.98 -1.73
CA ASP A 197 -1.57 -4.17 -2.32
C ASP A 197 -0.76 -5.45 -2.07
N ASP A 198 -1.36 -6.57 -2.47
CA ASP A 198 -0.72 -7.88 -2.47
C ASP A 198 0.62 -7.84 -3.25
N PRO A 199 1.69 -8.44 -2.74
CA PRO A 199 2.97 -8.55 -3.44
C PRO A 199 2.87 -9.09 -4.87
N ALA A 200 1.87 -9.93 -5.18
CA ALA A 200 1.61 -10.40 -6.52
C ALA A 200 1.11 -9.29 -7.45
N LEU A 201 0.23 -8.42 -6.96
CA LEU A 201 -0.25 -7.25 -7.70
C LEU A 201 0.86 -6.22 -7.91
N TRP A 202 1.66 -5.97 -6.89
CA TRP A 202 2.85 -5.13 -7.01
C TRP A 202 3.83 -5.64 -8.09
N LYS A 203 4.12 -6.94 -8.07
CA LYS A 203 4.99 -7.56 -9.07
C LYS A 203 4.44 -7.42 -10.49
N ARG A 204 3.13 -7.62 -10.66
CA ARG A 204 2.44 -7.49 -11.94
C ARG A 204 2.50 -6.04 -12.43
N TYR A 205 2.24 -5.09 -11.55
CA TYR A 205 2.32 -3.66 -11.83
C TYR A 205 3.72 -3.26 -12.32
N ILE A 206 4.78 -3.59 -11.58
CA ILE A 206 6.16 -3.27 -11.94
C ILE A 206 6.60 -4.00 -13.23
N THR A 207 6.08 -5.19 -13.50
CA THR A 207 6.37 -5.91 -14.75
C THR A 207 5.81 -5.17 -15.96
N MET A 208 4.65 -4.53 -15.85
CA MET A 208 4.02 -3.74 -16.91
C MET A 208 4.63 -2.34 -17.03
N CYS A 209 4.70 -1.61 -15.93
CA CYS A 209 5.04 -0.19 -15.91
C CYS A 209 6.54 0.08 -15.87
N GLY A 210 7.36 -0.92 -15.56
CA GLY A 210 8.80 -0.72 -15.30
C GLY A 210 9.05 -0.26 -13.85
N GLN A 211 10.33 -0.11 -13.52
CA GLN A 211 10.76 0.48 -12.24
C GLN A 211 10.42 1.97 -12.22
N ILE A 212 10.18 2.52 -11.03
CA ILE A 212 9.92 3.95 -10.87
C ILE A 212 11.22 4.72 -11.18
N ASP A 213 11.18 5.56 -12.20
CA ASP A 213 12.33 6.35 -12.64
C ASP A 213 12.43 7.65 -11.88
N GLU A 214 11.31 8.38 -11.76
CA GLU A 214 11.26 9.65 -11.08
C GLU A 214 10.01 9.80 -10.23
N GLU A 215 10.15 10.62 -9.18
CA GLU A 215 9.05 10.97 -8.30
C GLU A 215 9.00 12.49 -8.08
N ILE A 216 7.79 13.07 -8.17
CA ILE A 216 7.48 14.43 -7.75
C ILE A 216 6.77 14.37 -6.42
N THR A 217 7.44 14.84 -5.38
CA THR A 217 6.94 14.75 -4.01
C THR A 217 6.03 15.92 -3.63
N VAL A 218 5.18 15.72 -2.63
CA VAL A 218 4.28 16.77 -2.11
C VAL A 218 5.06 17.99 -1.58
N PRO A 219 6.17 17.85 -0.84
CA PRO A 219 6.96 19.01 -0.40
C PRO A 219 7.50 19.88 -1.54
N GLU A 220 7.95 19.29 -2.65
CA GLU A 220 8.37 20.03 -3.84
C GLU A 220 7.23 20.91 -4.40
N LEU A 221 6.00 20.37 -4.40
CA LEU A 221 4.82 21.06 -4.88
C LEU A 221 4.38 22.19 -3.94
N VAL A 222 4.48 22.01 -2.63
CA VAL A 222 4.21 23.05 -1.63
C VAL A 222 5.23 24.18 -1.74
N LYS A 223 6.50 23.84 -1.93
CA LYS A 223 7.57 24.81 -2.12
C LYS A 223 7.33 25.75 -3.31
N GLU A 224 6.89 25.19 -4.42
CA GLU A 224 6.61 25.96 -5.64
C GLU A 224 5.18 26.50 -5.70
N ASN A 225 4.48 26.54 -4.57
CA ASN A 225 3.10 27.02 -4.47
C ASN A 225 2.14 26.35 -5.49
N SER A 226 2.40 25.09 -5.82
CA SER A 226 1.48 24.24 -6.60
C SER A 226 0.46 23.55 -5.72
N LEU A 227 0.81 23.33 -4.45
CA LEU A 227 -0.07 22.86 -3.39
C LEU A 227 0.02 23.78 -2.17
N CYS A 228 -1.06 23.86 -1.40
CA CYS A 228 -1.09 24.66 -0.18
C CYS A 228 -0.46 23.92 1.02
N PRO A 229 0.05 24.62 2.03
CA PRO A 229 0.42 24.05 3.31
C PRO A 229 -0.76 23.28 3.92
N HIS A 230 -0.52 22.06 4.38
CA HIS A 230 -1.56 21.15 4.88
C HIS A 230 -1.03 20.25 5.98
N GLN A 231 -1.98 19.69 6.75
CA GLN A 231 -1.69 18.72 7.79
C GLN A 231 -2.72 17.60 7.78
N ASP A 232 -2.24 16.37 7.91
CA ASP A 232 -3.09 15.21 8.20
C ASP A 232 -3.31 15.12 9.71
N TYR A 233 -4.55 14.91 10.13
CA TYR A 233 -4.96 14.72 11.51
C TYR A 233 -5.65 13.38 11.68
N VAL A 234 -5.39 12.71 12.79
CA VAL A 234 -6.04 11.46 13.16
C VAL A 234 -6.98 11.70 14.32
N TYR A 235 -8.21 11.24 14.17
CA TYR A 235 -9.23 11.35 15.20
C TYR A 235 -9.81 9.97 15.53
N PHE A 236 -9.75 9.58 16.81
CA PHE A 236 -10.19 8.28 17.29
C PHE A 236 -11.66 8.32 17.70
N SER A 237 -12.48 7.48 17.11
CA SER A 237 -13.86 7.25 17.49
C SER A 237 -14.01 5.89 18.17
N PHE A 238 -15.08 5.75 18.97
CA PHE A 238 -15.33 4.52 19.72
C PHE A 238 -16.70 3.96 19.35
N PRO A 239 -16.82 2.64 19.18
CA PRO A 239 -18.10 2.00 18.96
C PRO A 239 -19.10 2.31 20.09
N THR A 240 -20.38 2.41 19.73
CA THR A 240 -21.48 2.56 20.69
C THR A 240 -21.60 1.32 21.59
N GLN A 241 -22.36 1.41 22.66
CA GLN A 241 -22.56 0.27 23.57
C GLN A 241 -23.25 -0.91 22.86
N GLU A 242 -24.16 -0.62 21.95
CA GLU A 242 -24.86 -1.63 21.14
C GLU A 242 -23.89 -2.33 20.18
N GLU A 243 -23.08 -1.56 19.47
CA GLU A 243 -22.04 -2.09 18.57
C GLU A 243 -20.99 -2.94 19.33
N LYS A 244 -20.61 -2.54 20.57
CA LYS A 244 -19.71 -3.35 21.41
C LYS A 244 -20.31 -4.70 21.80
N LYS A 245 -21.61 -4.75 22.05
CA LYS A 245 -22.32 -6.02 22.31
C LYS A 245 -22.32 -6.91 21.06
N GLN A 246 -22.55 -6.32 19.89
CA GLN A 246 -22.52 -7.04 18.61
C GLN A 246 -21.10 -7.57 18.32
N LEU A 247 -20.07 -6.74 18.48
CA LEU A 247 -18.68 -7.16 18.32
C LEU A 247 -18.33 -8.35 19.19
N LYS A 248 -18.72 -8.29 20.47
CA LYS A 248 -18.50 -9.39 21.42
C LYS A 248 -19.25 -10.65 21.01
N ALA A 249 -20.47 -10.54 20.50
CA ALA A 249 -21.23 -11.68 20.01
C ALA A 249 -20.58 -12.34 18.79
N ILE A 250 -20.06 -11.55 17.84
CA ILE A 250 -19.32 -12.04 16.68
C ILE A 250 -18.05 -12.80 17.11
N ASP A 251 -17.29 -12.24 18.07
CA ASP A 251 -16.08 -12.88 18.58
C ASP A 251 -16.38 -14.21 19.27
N ILE A 252 -17.39 -14.28 20.12
CA ILE A 252 -17.85 -15.52 20.76
C ILE A 252 -18.32 -16.56 19.75
N GLN A 253 -19.09 -16.13 18.74
CA GLN A 253 -19.57 -17.05 17.69
C GLN A 253 -18.42 -17.65 16.90
N LYS A 254 -17.41 -16.82 16.53
CA LYS A 254 -16.18 -17.27 15.88
C LYS A 254 -15.46 -18.31 16.72
N GLU A 255 -15.22 -18.01 18.01
CA GLU A 255 -14.53 -18.91 18.92
C GLU A 255 -15.25 -20.25 19.05
N ASN A 256 -16.59 -20.24 19.21
CA ASN A 256 -17.39 -21.45 19.31
C ASN A 256 -17.29 -22.32 18.04
N VAL A 257 -17.46 -21.71 16.86
CA VAL A 257 -17.37 -22.44 15.58
C VAL A 257 -15.98 -23.04 15.36
N LEU A 258 -14.92 -22.31 15.68
CA LEU A 258 -13.56 -22.82 15.54
C LEU A 258 -13.27 -23.94 16.56
N HIS A 259 -13.78 -23.81 17.78
CA HIS A 259 -13.68 -24.85 18.81
C HIS A 259 -14.44 -26.11 18.37
N ASP A 260 -15.67 -25.99 17.91
CA ASP A 260 -16.51 -27.09 17.48
C ASP A 260 -15.85 -27.87 16.34
N ILE A 261 -15.39 -27.18 15.27
CA ILE A 261 -14.71 -27.83 14.13
C ILE A 261 -13.39 -28.46 14.58
N SER A 262 -12.58 -27.76 15.36
CA SER A 262 -11.26 -28.27 15.76
C SER A 262 -11.33 -29.40 16.77
N SER A 263 -12.44 -29.58 17.48
CA SER A 263 -12.66 -30.61 18.51
C SER A 263 -13.56 -31.76 18.03
N ASP A 264 -14.10 -31.66 16.81
CA ASP A 264 -14.91 -32.70 16.22
C ASP A 264 -14.06 -33.95 15.92
N ASN A 265 -14.40 -35.09 16.54
CA ASN A 265 -13.69 -36.33 16.36
C ASN A 265 -13.71 -36.82 14.92
N LEU A 266 -14.83 -36.62 14.20
CA LEU A 266 -14.94 -37.01 12.81
C LEU A 266 -13.99 -36.17 11.94
N PHE A 267 -13.93 -34.88 12.18
CA PHE A 267 -12.98 -33.99 11.49
C PHE A 267 -11.52 -34.41 11.74
N ILE A 268 -11.18 -34.73 13.00
CA ILE A 268 -9.82 -35.14 13.37
C ILE A 268 -9.47 -36.48 12.69
N GLU A 269 -10.37 -37.48 12.68
CA GLU A 269 -10.18 -38.75 12.01
C GLU A 269 -9.94 -38.60 10.51
N LYS A 270 -10.79 -37.78 9.83
CA LYS A 270 -10.66 -37.51 8.40
C LYS A 270 -9.34 -36.80 8.04
N ILE A 271 -8.84 -35.92 8.91
CA ILE A 271 -7.53 -35.30 8.73
C ILE A 271 -6.41 -36.33 8.98
N GLN A 272 -6.56 -37.22 9.94
CA GLN A 272 -5.56 -38.25 10.25
C GLN A 272 -5.44 -39.34 9.14
N ASP A 273 -6.57 -39.74 8.56
CA ASP A 273 -6.65 -40.76 7.52
C ASP A 273 -6.60 -40.16 6.09
N CYS A 274 -6.20 -38.90 5.96
CA CYS A 274 -6.18 -38.21 4.67
C CYS A 274 -5.24 -38.90 3.67
N ALA A 275 -5.59 -38.80 2.38
CA ALA A 275 -4.84 -39.39 1.27
C ALA A 275 -3.37 -38.92 1.23
N ALA A 276 -3.12 -37.71 1.69
CA ALA A 276 -1.77 -37.14 1.79
C ALA A 276 -0.87 -37.93 2.77
N LEU A 277 -1.41 -38.44 3.87
CA LEU A 277 -0.65 -39.17 4.90
C LEU A 277 -0.65 -40.68 4.69
N THR A 278 -1.64 -41.24 3.98
CA THR A 278 -1.78 -42.67 3.71
C THR A 278 -1.06 -43.15 2.45
N GLY A 279 -0.36 -42.22 1.75
CA GLY A 279 0.42 -42.57 0.55
C GLY A 279 -0.41 -42.73 -0.73
N ARG A 280 -1.69 -42.34 -0.71
CA ARG A 280 -2.58 -42.32 -1.87
C ARG A 280 -2.31 -41.17 -2.83
N ILE A 281 -1.55 -40.17 -2.39
CA ILE A 281 -1.11 -39.01 -3.15
C ILE A 281 0.38 -39.14 -3.47
N SER A 282 0.78 -38.80 -4.68
CA SER A 282 2.18 -38.82 -5.10
C SER A 282 3.01 -37.78 -4.33
N ILE A 283 4.30 -38.08 -4.11
CA ILE A 283 5.20 -37.13 -3.44
C ILE A 283 5.32 -35.83 -4.26
N ASP A 284 5.29 -35.93 -5.57
CA ASP A 284 5.36 -34.73 -6.46
C ASP A 284 4.17 -33.81 -6.25
N GLU A 285 2.96 -34.36 -6.16
CA GLU A 285 1.75 -33.58 -5.89
C GLU A 285 1.76 -32.94 -4.49
N LEU A 286 2.22 -33.67 -3.47
CA LEU A 286 2.39 -33.14 -2.12
C LEU A 286 3.40 -31.98 -2.09
N LEU A 287 4.41 -32.03 -2.97
CA LEU A 287 5.43 -30.99 -3.08
C LEU A 287 4.99 -29.78 -3.93
N GLU A 288 3.92 -29.89 -4.71
CA GLU A 288 3.32 -28.75 -5.41
C GLU A 288 2.64 -27.77 -4.44
N GLU A 289 1.92 -28.31 -3.42
CA GLU A 289 1.19 -27.51 -2.42
C GLU A 289 1.57 -27.86 -0.97
N PRO A 290 2.85 -27.70 -0.60
CA PRO A 290 3.41 -28.20 0.67
C PRO A 290 2.83 -27.52 1.91
N LYS A 291 2.21 -26.35 1.78
CA LYS A 291 1.59 -25.62 2.91
C LYS A 291 0.44 -26.40 3.54
N PHE A 292 -0.35 -27.12 2.74
CA PHE A 292 -1.48 -27.89 3.25
C PHE A 292 -1.02 -29.13 4.02
N LEU A 293 0.01 -29.81 3.53
CA LEU A 293 0.64 -30.92 4.28
C LEU A 293 1.19 -30.43 5.62
N SER A 294 1.87 -29.28 5.64
CA SER A 294 2.40 -28.68 6.87
C SER A 294 1.29 -28.37 7.87
N ALA A 295 0.21 -27.74 7.41
CA ALA A 295 -0.95 -27.40 8.24
C ALA A 295 -1.61 -28.65 8.83
N THR A 296 -1.73 -29.73 8.02
CA THR A 296 -2.25 -31.02 8.45
C THR A 296 -1.42 -31.60 9.59
N LEU A 297 -0.09 -31.66 9.46
CA LEU A 297 0.80 -32.18 10.48
C LEU A 297 0.82 -31.34 11.77
N ILE A 298 0.78 -30.01 11.65
CA ILE A 298 0.71 -29.11 12.80
C ILE A 298 -0.60 -29.30 13.56
N PHE A 299 -1.71 -29.43 12.84
CA PHE A 299 -3.02 -29.69 13.44
C PHE A 299 -3.02 -31.02 14.20
N LEU A 300 -2.62 -32.13 13.57
CA LEU A 300 -2.56 -33.45 14.21
C LEU A 300 -1.60 -33.48 15.42
N HIS A 301 -0.46 -32.80 15.29
CA HIS A 301 0.47 -32.66 16.42
C HIS A 301 -0.17 -31.94 17.61
N SER A 302 -0.93 -30.85 17.34
CA SER A 302 -1.64 -30.11 18.39
C SER A 302 -2.72 -30.93 19.10
N LYS A 303 -3.30 -31.93 18.40
CA LYS A 303 -4.33 -32.82 18.93
C LYS A 303 -3.73 -34.10 19.55
N GLY A 304 -2.40 -34.24 19.56
CA GLY A 304 -1.73 -35.45 20.08
C GLY A 304 -1.91 -36.68 19.22
N CYS A 305 -2.38 -36.55 17.99
CA CYS A 305 -2.61 -37.65 17.06
C CYS A 305 -1.29 -38.18 16.49
N SER A 306 -1.23 -39.50 16.28
CA SER A 306 -0.08 -40.13 15.62
C SER A 306 -0.16 -39.94 14.11
N TYR A 307 0.97 -39.66 13.50
CA TYR A 307 1.14 -39.60 12.06
C TYR A 307 2.45 -40.30 11.64
N PRO A 308 2.59 -40.73 10.36
CA PRO A 308 3.76 -41.50 9.94
C PRO A 308 5.06 -40.71 10.15
N LYS A 309 6.03 -41.30 10.85
CA LYS A 309 7.33 -40.64 11.16
C LYS A 309 8.12 -40.24 9.91
N ASN A 310 7.87 -40.89 8.79
CA ASN A 310 8.49 -40.58 7.51
C ASN A 310 8.25 -39.11 7.09
N PHE A 311 7.09 -38.52 7.42
CA PHE A 311 6.79 -37.12 7.11
C PHE A 311 7.56 -36.16 8.01
N GLN A 312 7.83 -36.50 9.27
CA GLN A 312 8.74 -35.72 10.11
C GLN A 312 10.18 -35.75 9.58
N GLN A 313 10.63 -36.88 9.04
CA GLN A 313 11.94 -37.01 8.41
C GLN A 313 11.99 -36.28 7.06
N LEU A 314 10.92 -36.33 6.28
CA LEU A 314 10.77 -35.61 5.01
C LEU A 314 10.79 -34.10 5.21
N LEU A 315 10.21 -33.62 6.31
CA LEU A 315 10.18 -32.24 6.72
C LEU A 315 11.48 -31.76 7.41
N ALA A 316 12.37 -32.68 7.78
CA ALA A 316 13.60 -32.43 8.54
C ALA A 316 13.39 -31.55 9.82
N VAL A 317 12.18 -31.51 10.36
CA VAL A 317 11.78 -30.65 11.48
C VAL A 317 11.85 -31.45 12.77
N LYS A 318 12.65 -30.99 13.72
CA LYS A 318 12.72 -31.60 15.05
C LYS A 318 11.51 -31.27 15.92
N LYS A 319 10.82 -30.16 15.68
CA LYS A 319 9.66 -29.70 16.44
C LYS A 319 8.74 -28.88 15.53
N LEU A 320 7.48 -29.29 15.43
CA LEU A 320 6.46 -28.55 14.73
C LEU A 320 6.08 -27.29 15.54
N PRO A 321 5.72 -26.16 14.88
CA PRO A 321 5.21 -24.98 15.58
C PRO A 321 3.85 -25.29 16.23
N PRO A 322 3.43 -24.49 17.24
CA PRO A 322 2.09 -24.61 17.79
C PRO A 322 1.04 -24.27 16.71
N LEU A 323 -0.15 -24.86 16.84
CA LEU A 323 -1.29 -24.52 15.99
C LEU A 323 -1.76 -23.11 16.33
N ASP A 324 -1.80 -22.24 15.33
CA ASP A 324 -2.38 -20.92 15.40
C ASP A 324 -3.54 -20.78 14.39
N LEU A 325 -4.21 -19.61 14.37
CA LEU A 325 -5.31 -19.34 13.44
C LEU A 325 -4.89 -19.41 11.98
N GLU A 326 -3.67 -18.97 11.64
CA GLU A 326 -3.17 -19.02 10.26
C GLU A 326 -2.97 -20.46 9.78
N TRP A 327 -2.38 -21.33 10.60
CA TRP A 327 -2.24 -22.73 10.25
C TRP A 327 -3.58 -23.43 10.11
N PHE A 328 -4.54 -23.08 10.98
CA PHE A 328 -5.89 -23.65 10.89
C PHE A 328 -6.64 -23.11 9.67
N GLU A 329 -6.45 -21.83 9.31
CA GLU A 329 -6.98 -21.23 8.06
C GLU A 329 -6.44 -21.98 6.83
N ILE A 330 -5.13 -22.23 6.77
CA ILE A 330 -4.49 -22.99 5.68
C ILE A 330 -5.06 -24.40 5.59
N LEU A 331 -5.20 -25.10 6.72
CA LEU A 331 -5.79 -26.45 6.75
C LEU A 331 -7.21 -26.46 6.18
N LEU A 332 -8.07 -25.57 6.67
CA LEU A 332 -9.45 -25.49 6.22
C LEU A 332 -9.55 -25.04 4.76
N GLN A 333 -8.67 -24.14 4.32
CA GLN A 333 -8.59 -23.72 2.90
C GLN A 333 -8.24 -24.90 2.00
N GLY A 334 -7.26 -25.74 2.41
CA GLY A 334 -6.88 -26.96 1.71
C GLY A 334 -8.02 -27.97 1.64
N ALA A 335 -8.60 -28.29 2.78
CA ALA A 335 -9.64 -29.30 2.91
C ALA A 335 -10.94 -28.94 2.20
N LEU A 336 -11.32 -27.65 2.16
CA LEU A 336 -12.60 -27.22 1.65
C LEU A 336 -12.57 -26.72 0.19
N PHE A 337 -11.43 -26.23 -0.30
CA PHE A 337 -11.42 -25.51 -1.59
C PHE A 337 -10.25 -25.87 -2.51
N THR A 338 -9.01 -25.94 -2.01
CA THR A 338 -7.82 -25.98 -2.89
C THR A 338 -7.42 -27.41 -3.24
N VAL A 339 -7.31 -28.29 -2.26
CA VAL A 339 -6.92 -29.69 -2.41
C VAL A 339 -7.88 -30.64 -1.69
N PRO A 340 -9.23 -30.51 -1.94
CA PRO A 340 -10.22 -31.30 -1.21
C PRO A 340 -10.05 -32.82 -1.41
N HIS A 341 -9.45 -33.24 -2.49
CA HIS A 341 -9.17 -34.65 -2.79
C HIS A 341 -8.06 -35.27 -1.93
N TRP A 342 -7.33 -34.44 -1.19
CA TRP A 342 -6.39 -34.94 -0.17
C TRP A 342 -7.12 -35.47 1.08
N TYR A 343 -8.36 -35.01 1.31
CA TYR A 343 -9.13 -35.28 2.50
C TYR A 343 -10.42 -35.98 2.10
N ASP A 344 -10.72 -37.14 2.73
CA ASP A 344 -11.86 -37.99 2.39
C ASP A 344 -13.17 -37.47 3.01
N PHE A 345 -13.45 -36.16 2.89
CA PHE A 345 -14.72 -35.59 3.30
C PHE A 345 -15.82 -35.86 2.28
N THR A 346 -16.97 -36.32 2.76
CA THR A 346 -18.18 -36.42 1.93
C THR A 346 -18.70 -35.01 1.55
N LYS A 347 -19.52 -34.93 0.49
CA LYS A 347 -20.11 -33.67 0.07
C LYS A 347 -20.96 -32.99 1.17
N ASP A 348 -21.62 -33.81 2.01
CA ASP A 348 -22.46 -33.30 3.09
C ASP A 348 -21.63 -32.77 4.26
N GLU A 349 -20.55 -33.44 4.64
CA GLU A 349 -19.61 -32.98 5.66
C GLU A 349 -18.97 -31.64 5.24
N VAL A 350 -18.49 -31.54 3.99
CA VAL A 350 -17.96 -30.27 3.43
C VAL A 350 -19.02 -29.17 3.46
N LYS A 351 -20.27 -29.50 3.13
CA LYS A 351 -21.37 -28.54 3.15
C LYS A 351 -21.68 -28.06 4.56
N GLN A 352 -21.64 -28.96 5.54
CA GLN A 352 -21.86 -28.65 6.95
C GLN A 352 -20.76 -27.74 7.50
N ILE A 353 -19.48 -28.06 7.30
CA ILE A 353 -18.36 -27.23 7.73
C ILE A 353 -18.40 -25.86 7.07
N LYS A 354 -18.68 -25.81 5.75
CA LYS A 354 -18.84 -24.54 5.03
C LYS A 354 -20.02 -23.72 5.56
N HIS A 355 -21.11 -24.36 5.97
CA HIS A 355 -22.26 -23.67 6.56
C HIS A 355 -21.87 -23.08 7.93
N GLN A 356 -21.23 -23.84 8.81
CA GLN A 356 -20.76 -23.35 10.10
C GLN A 356 -19.79 -22.16 9.95
N LEU A 357 -18.80 -22.26 9.07
CA LEU A 357 -17.86 -21.15 8.82
C LEU A 357 -18.54 -19.93 8.20
N ARG A 358 -19.51 -20.12 7.30
CA ARG A 358 -20.27 -19.02 6.70
C ARG A 358 -21.15 -18.33 7.72
N SER A 359 -21.80 -19.05 8.61
CA SER A 359 -22.65 -18.49 9.68
C SER A 359 -21.85 -17.61 10.65
N ALA A 360 -20.56 -17.83 10.76
CA ALA A 360 -19.63 -17.00 11.54
C ALA A 360 -18.86 -15.96 10.70
N GLY A 361 -19.18 -15.78 9.41
CA GLY A 361 -18.52 -14.82 8.54
C GLY A 361 -17.06 -15.15 8.20
N LEU A 362 -16.64 -16.44 8.32
CA LEU A 362 -15.26 -16.90 8.16
C LEU A 362 -14.95 -17.43 6.76
N ILE A 363 -15.89 -17.35 5.82
CA ILE A 363 -15.68 -17.66 4.40
C ILE A 363 -16.09 -16.47 3.54
N GLU A 364 -15.19 -16.03 2.70
CA GLU A 364 -15.45 -15.02 1.67
C GLU A 364 -15.21 -15.63 0.28
N ARG A 365 -16.29 -15.73 -0.55
CA ARG A 365 -16.27 -16.41 -1.86
C ARG A 365 -15.79 -17.87 -1.73
N LYS A 366 -14.54 -18.16 -2.11
CA LYS A 366 -13.90 -19.49 -2.00
C LYS A 366 -12.65 -19.44 -1.12
N GLN A 367 -12.57 -18.48 -0.20
CA GLN A 367 -11.45 -18.32 0.72
C GLN A 367 -11.94 -18.42 2.17
N VAL A 368 -11.23 -19.20 2.96
CA VAL A 368 -11.37 -19.23 4.42
C VAL A 368 -10.57 -18.08 5.00
N LYS A 369 -11.14 -17.29 5.91
CA LYS A 369 -10.49 -16.17 6.58
C LYS A 369 -10.77 -16.22 8.07
N LEU A 370 -9.88 -16.86 8.81
CA LEU A 370 -10.00 -16.97 10.26
C LEU A 370 -9.37 -15.77 10.98
N CYS A 371 -8.30 -15.20 10.41
CA CYS A 371 -7.59 -14.08 11.01
C CYS A 371 -8.34 -12.76 10.87
N ARG A 372 -9.25 -12.66 9.89
CA ARG A 372 -10.10 -11.46 9.67
C ARG A 372 -11.56 -11.87 9.56
N ASN A 373 -12.42 -11.11 10.22
CA ASN A 373 -13.87 -11.28 10.10
C ASN A 373 -14.45 -10.04 9.44
N LYS A 374 -15.01 -10.19 8.24
CA LYS A 374 -15.55 -9.09 7.44
C LYS A 374 -16.70 -8.36 8.14
N GLU A 375 -17.57 -9.07 8.84
CA GLU A 375 -18.69 -8.46 9.57
C GLU A 375 -18.19 -7.56 10.71
N ARG A 376 -17.19 -8.04 11.44
CA ARG A 376 -16.53 -7.30 12.50
C ARG A 376 -15.82 -6.06 11.97
N ASP A 377 -15.04 -6.21 10.90
CA ASP A 377 -14.33 -5.10 10.25
C ASP A 377 -15.32 -4.07 9.71
N LEU A 378 -16.43 -4.52 9.10
CA LEU A 378 -17.49 -3.65 8.59
C LEU A 378 -18.18 -2.89 9.74
N LEU A 379 -18.49 -3.57 10.85
CA LEU A 379 -19.10 -2.94 12.01
C LEU A 379 -18.21 -1.85 12.61
N LEU A 380 -16.90 -2.07 12.68
CA LEU A 380 -15.94 -1.06 13.15
C LEU A 380 -15.80 0.09 12.17
N THR A 381 -15.64 -0.20 10.89
CA THR A 381 -15.47 0.85 9.86
C THR A 381 -16.72 1.70 9.70
N GLN A 382 -17.92 1.14 9.93
CA GLN A 382 -19.22 1.82 9.86
C GLN A 382 -19.78 2.21 11.23
N SER A 383 -18.94 2.28 12.27
CA SER A 383 -19.39 2.61 13.62
C SER A 383 -20.04 3.98 13.72
N LEU A 384 -21.21 4.05 14.34
CA LEU A 384 -21.97 5.28 14.62
C LEU A 384 -21.19 6.27 15.51
N GLY A 385 -20.18 5.80 16.22
CA GLY A 385 -19.25 6.66 16.97
C GLY A 385 -18.58 7.71 16.08
N LYS A 386 -18.46 7.48 14.78
CA LYS A 386 -17.94 8.46 13.82
C LYS A 386 -18.84 9.68 13.62
N LEU A 387 -20.15 9.58 13.88
CA LEU A 387 -21.06 10.75 13.82
C LEU A 387 -20.64 11.81 14.83
N LYS A 388 -20.40 11.40 16.08
CA LYS A 388 -19.93 12.31 17.12
C LYS A 388 -18.54 12.89 16.79
N ALA A 389 -17.65 12.07 16.27
CA ALA A 389 -16.32 12.51 15.85
C ALA A 389 -16.40 13.63 14.79
N VAL A 390 -17.28 13.48 13.80
CA VAL A 390 -17.47 14.51 12.75
C VAL A 390 -18.06 15.80 13.33
N GLN A 391 -19.00 15.72 14.28
CA GLN A 391 -19.53 16.89 14.99
C GLN A 391 -18.43 17.68 15.71
N GLU A 392 -17.55 16.99 16.45
CA GLU A 392 -16.46 17.62 17.20
C GLU A 392 -15.42 18.24 16.26
N ILE A 393 -15.09 17.56 15.15
CA ILE A 393 -14.21 18.09 14.12
C ILE A 393 -14.84 19.33 13.47
N PHE A 394 -16.10 19.26 13.06
CA PHE A 394 -16.82 20.38 12.46
C PHE A 394 -16.82 21.60 13.39
N SER A 395 -17.19 21.41 14.65
CA SER A 395 -17.19 22.49 15.65
C SER A 395 -15.81 23.12 15.81
N SER A 396 -14.74 22.32 15.82
CA SER A 396 -13.37 22.82 15.91
C SER A 396 -12.95 23.62 14.67
N GLU A 397 -13.27 23.13 13.48
CA GLU A 397 -12.94 23.79 12.24
C GLU A 397 -13.73 25.09 12.05
N TYR A 398 -15.01 25.09 12.44
CA TYR A 398 -15.82 26.30 12.40
C TYR A 398 -15.33 27.37 13.38
N GLN A 399 -14.92 26.99 14.59
CA GLN A 399 -14.29 27.91 15.55
C GLN A 399 -13.01 28.56 15.01
N SER A 400 -12.27 27.85 14.17
CA SER A 400 -11.04 28.37 13.56
C SER A 400 -11.28 29.25 12.35
N LEU A 401 -12.22 28.89 11.47
CA LEU A 401 -12.41 29.49 10.15
C LEU A 401 -13.69 30.30 10.00
N GLY A 402 -14.71 30.08 10.86
CA GLY A 402 -15.98 30.80 10.78
C GLY A 402 -16.65 30.69 9.40
N ALA A 403 -17.02 31.84 8.85
CA ALA A 403 -17.63 31.93 7.52
C ALA A 403 -16.72 31.49 6.36
N ASN A 404 -15.41 31.46 6.59
CA ASN A 404 -14.43 30.99 5.59
C ASN A 404 -14.26 29.47 5.54
N LEU A 405 -14.98 28.72 6.39
CA LEU A 405 -14.95 27.26 6.35
C LEU A 405 -15.46 26.74 4.98
N ARG A 406 -14.70 25.86 4.38
CA ARG A 406 -15.06 25.08 3.19
C ARG A 406 -14.73 23.62 3.51
N GLN A 407 -15.67 22.96 4.19
CA GLN A 407 -15.46 21.58 4.66
C GLN A 407 -16.12 20.59 3.70
N LEU A 408 -15.36 19.58 3.33
CA LEU A 408 -15.86 18.42 2.59
C LEU A 408 -15.82 17.18 3.49
N ILE A 409 -16.96 16.50 3.60
CA ILE A 409 -17.10 15.25 4.36
C ILE A 409 -17.44 14.13 3.38
N LEU A 410 -16.58 13.13 3.31
CA LEU A 410 -16.70 12.02 2.37
C LEU A 410 -17.06 10.71 3.07
N THR A 411 -18.07 10.04 2.53
CA THR A 411 -18.54 8.73 3.00
C THR A 411 -18.85 7.81 1.82
N ASP A 412 -19.07 6.52 2.09
CA ASP A 412 -19.31 5.52 1.04
C ASP A 412 -20.80 5.37 0.67
N TYR A 413 -21.71 5.71 1.57
CA TYR A 413 -23.12 5.36 1.46
C TYR A 413 -24.04 6.58 1.51
N ILE A 414 -25.10 6.58 0.72
CA ILE A 414 -26.11 7.64 0.70
C ILE A 414 -27.16 7.40 1.80
N ARG A 415 -27.68 6.18 1.94
CA ARG A 415 -28.74 5.80 2.88
C ARG A 415 -30.03 6.57 2.66
N LYS A 416 -30.60 6.45 1.46
CA LYS A 416 -31.87 7.10 1.06
C LYS A 416 -33.09 6.74 1.93
N ASP A 417 -33.06 5.58 2.58
CA ASP A 417 -34.06 5.13 3.54
C ASP A 417 -34.24 6.09 4.73
N PHE A 418 -33.26 6.92 5.03
CA PHE A 418 -33.34 7.95 6.06
C PHE A 418 -33.92 9.28 5.55
N GLU A 419 -34.04 9.53 4.23
CA GLU A 419 -34.50 10.80 3.64
C GLU A 419 -35.86 11.27 4.20
N PRO A 420 -36.90 10.40 4.38
CA PRO A 420 -38.17 10.83 4.92
C PRO A 420 -38.13 11.34 6.37
N ARG A 421 -37.08 10.99 7.12
CA ARG A 421 -36.90 11.34 8.52
C ARG A 421 -35.92 12.48 8.74
N LEU A 422 -35.38 13.07 7.68
CA LEU A 422 -34.53 14.25 7.81
C LEU A 422 -35.31 15.40 8.42
N GLY A 423 -34.76 16.04 9.47
CA GLY A 423 -35.42 17.10 10.22
C GLY A 423 -36.25 16.63 11.43
N ASP A 424 -36.50 15.34 11.57
CA ASP A 424 -37.09 14.78 12.79
C ASP A 424 -36.01 14.57 13.85
N GLU A 425 -35.99 15.44 14.88
CA GLU A 425 -34.99 15.40 15.96
C GLU A 425 -35.05 14.13 16.81
N ASN A 426 -36.21 13.45 16.85
CA ASN A 426 -36.39 12.21 17.59
C ASN A 426 -35.97 10.96 16.81
N ALA A 427 -35.78 11.09 15.51
CA ALA A 427 -35.32 9.96 14.67
C ALA A 427 -33.90 9.50 15.05
N LYS A 428 -33.77 8.22 15.39
CA LYS A 428 -32.47 7.61 15.71
C LYS A 428 -31.64 7.43 14.44
N LEU A 429 -30.38 7.85 14.48
CA LEU A 429 -29.40 7.58 13.45
C LEU A 429 -28.85 6.17 13.68
N THR A 430 -29.22 5.23 12.81
CA THR A 430 -28.92 3.79 12.98
C THR A 430 -27.83 3.28 12.04
N GLN A 431 -27.48 4.04 11.02
CA GLN A 431 -26.49 3.66 10.00
C GLN A 431 -25.71 4.89 9.55
N LEU A 432 -24.42 4.69 9.20
CA LEU A 432 -23.61 5.72 8.59
C LEU A 432 -23.97 5.93 7.11
N GLY A 433 -24.01 7.19 6.71
CA GLY A 433 -24.24 7.61 5.33
C GLY A 433 -24.28 9.13 5.22
N THR A 434 -24.36 9.67 3.99
CA THR A 434 -24.39 11.11 3.76
C THR A 434 -25.50 11.80 4.54
N LEU A 435 -26.71 11.22 4.56
CA LEU A 435 -27.86 11.78 5.25
C LEU A 435 -27.72 11.75 6.78
N SER A 436 -27.10 10.70 7.31
CA SER A 436 -26.83 10.61 8.75
C SER A 436 -25.80 11.65 9.22
N PHE A 437 -24.75 11.89 8.41
CA PHE A 437 -23.79 12.95 8.71
C PHE A 437 -24.43 14.33 8.59
N PHE A 438 -25.23 14.57 7.54
CA PHE A 438 -25.95 15.82 7.36
C PHE A 438 -26.85 16.12 8.56
N GLU A 439 -27.70 15.17 8.94
CA GLU A 439 -28.61 15.35 10.08
C GLU A 439 -27.85 15.51 11.40
N SER A 440 -26.77 14.76 11.58
CA SER A 440 -25.91 14.87 12.77
C SER A 440 -25.34 16.26 12.96
N ILE A 441 -24.79 16.85 11.86
CA ILE A 441 -24.22 18.22 11.89
C ILE A 441 -25.35 19.25 12.01
N ARG A 442 -26.44 19.08 11.29
CA ARG A 442 -27.61 19.99 11.36
C ARG A 442 -28.13 20.12 12.79
N ARG A 443 -28.35 18.98 13.49
CA ARG A 443 -28.77 18.99 14.88
C ARG A 443 -27.78 19.74 15.78
N GLU A 444 -26.49 19.53 15.56
CA GLU A 444 -25.45 20.22 16.35
C GLU A 444 -25.43 21.73 16.04
N THR A 445 -25.57 22.16 14.77
CA THR A 445 -25.64 23.57 14.40
C THR A 445 -26.87 24.26 14.98
N VAL A 446 -28.04 23.61 14.98
CA VAL A 446 -29.26 24.13 15.60
C VAL A 446 -29.08 24.27 17.13
N LYS A 447 -28.52 23.25 17.76
CA LYS A 447 -28.25 23.27 19.22
C LYS A 447 -27.30 24.37 19.65
N GLN A 448 -26.23 24.59 18.85
CA GLN A 448 -25.24 25.62 19.13
C GLN A 448 -25.59 26.99 18.53
N GLN A 449 -26.71 27.12 17.84
CA GLN A 449 -27.14 28.32 17.14
C GLN A 449 -26.09 28.87 16.15
N ILE A 450 -25.42 27.95 15.43
CA ILE A 450 -24.39 28.28 14.45
C ILE A 450 -25.02 28.44 13.07
N PRO A 451 -24.92 29.60 12.41
CA PRO A 451 -25.46 29.81 11.07
C PRO A 451 -24.52 29.19 10.04
N VAL A 452 -24.73 27.94 9.66
CA VAL A 452 -23.91 27.22 8.67
C VAL A 452 -24.77 26.67 7.55
N ALA A 453 -24.33 26.89 6.33
CA ALA A 453 -24.96 26.40 5.12
C ALA A 453 -24.43 24.99 4.79
N LEU A 454 -25.26 23.98 4.98
CA LEU A 454 -24.94 22.57 4.71
C LEU A 454 -25.53 22.16 3.35
N ALA A 455 -24.82 21.29 2.64
CA ALA A 455 -25.34 20.66 1.43
C ALA A 455 -25.01 19.16 1.39
N VAL A 456 -25.86 18.40 0.71
CA VAL A 456 -25.59 17.01 0.32
C VAL A 456 -25.38 16.98 -1.19
N LEU A 457 -24.30 16.36 -1.63
CA LEU A 457 -23.97 16.23 -3.04
C LEU A 457 -23.58 14.78 -3.35
N THR A 458 -24.51 14.06 -4.00
CA THR A 458 -24.31 12.66 -4.43
C THR A 458 -24.85 12.48 -5.84
N GLY A 459 -24.51 11.38 -6.48
CA GLY A 459 -24.99 11.10 -7.85
C GLY A 459 -26.51 11.02 -8.00
N SER A 460 -27.24 10.79 -6.91
CA SER A 460 -28.69 10.56 -6.96
C SER A 460 -29.51 11.45 -6.03
N LEU A 461 -28.84 12.30 -5.24
CA LEU A 461 -29.47 13.19 -4.27
C LEU A 461 -28.64 14.45 -4.07
N VAL A 462 -29.26 15.61 -4.33
CA VAL A 462 -28.67 16.92 -4.07
C VAL A 462 -29.60 17.70 -3.16
N ILE A 463 -29.08 18.18 -2.03
CA ILE A 463 -29.78 19.03 -1.06
C ILE A 463 -28.94 20.29 -0.89
N ILE A 464 -29.58 21.46 -1.00
CA ILE A 464 -28.92 22.77 -0.83
C ILE A 464 -29.66 23.62 0.21
N PRO A 465 -28.98 24.60 0.83
CA PRO A 465 -29.67 25.63 1.59
C PRO A 465 -30.56 26.46 0.68
N THR A 466 -31.77 26.78 1.15
CA THR A 466 -32.74 27.59 0.35
C THR A 466 -32.18 28.97 -0.01
N ALA A 467 -31.34 29.55 0.83
CA ALA A 467 -30.63 30.81 0.55
C ALA A 467 -29.73 30.74 -0.71
N ALA A 468 -29.27 29.54 -1.12
CA ALA A 468 -28.45 29.38 -2.33
C ALA A 468 -29.26 29.23 -3.63
N ARG A 469 -30.61 29.16 -3.52
CA ARG A 469 -31.50 28.86 -4.66
C ARG A 469 -31.35 29.87 -5.80
N HIS A 470 -31.48 31.15 -5.53
CA HIS A 470 -31.41 32.20 -6.56
C HIS A 470 -30.07 32.14 -7.32
N ARG A 471 -28.98 31.95 -6.57
CA ARG A 471 -27.67 31.84 -7.22
C ARG A 471 -27.53 30.59 -8.07
N LEU A 472 -28.18 29.49 -7.70
CA LEU A 472 -28.23 28.29 -8.52
C LEU A 472 -29.04 28.51 -9.80
N GLU A 473 -30.16 29.22 -9.69
CA GLU A 473 -30.99 29.61 -10.83
C GLU A 473 -30.26 30.56 -11.80
N ASP A 474 -29.32 31.40 -11.31
CA ASP A 474 -28.45 32.20 -12.15
C ASP A 474 -27.36 31.41 -12.90
N LEU A 475 -26.91 30.30 -12.31
CA LEU A 475 -25.87 29.45 -12.87
C LEU A 475 -26.40 28.44 -13.87
N LEU A 476 -27.66 28.05 -13.73
CA LEU A 476 -28.34 27.07 -14.57
C LEU A 476 -29.68 27.65 -14.99
N ASP A 477 -30.16 27.24 -16.17
CA ASP A 477 -31.50 27.65 -16.64
C ASP A 477 -32.56 27.21 -15.62
N ALA A 478 -33.35 28.18 -15.12
CA ALA A 478 -34.38 27.92 -14.10
C ALA A 478 -35.42 26.91 -14.53
N ASP A 479 -35.72 26.83 -15.85
CA ASP A 479 -36.69 25.88 -16.42
C ASP A 479 -36.20 24.44 -16.37
N ARG A 480 -34.89 24.23 -16.23
CA ARG A 480 -34.27 22.90 -16.05
C ARG A 480 -34.23 22.46 -14.59
N LEU A 481 -34.56 23.33 -13.66
CA LEU A 481 -34.43 23.07 -12.23
C LEU A 481 -35.80 22.77 -11.60
N LYS A 482 -35.83 21.72 -10.77
CA LYS A 482 -36.99 21.41 -9.93
C LYS A 482 -36.56 21.33 -8.47
N PHE A 483 -37.24 22.11 -7.63
CA PHE A 483 -37.04 22.15 -6.18
C PHE A 483 -38.17 21.42 -5.45
N LEU A 484 -37.80 20.56 -4.52
CA LEU A 484 -38.75 19.80 -3.73
C LEU A 484 -38.40 19.88 -2.23
N PRO A 485 -39.39 19.78 -1.34
CA PRO A 485 -39.13 19.64 0.09
C PRO A 485 -38.40 18.33 0.39
N VAL A 486 -37.73 18.26 1.52
CA VAL A 486 -36.90 17.12 1.95
C VAL A 486 -37.36 16.63 3.32
N GLY A 487 -37.94 15.44 3.39
CA GLY A 487 -38.37 14.83 4.66
C GLY A 487 -39.21 15.74 5.52
N CYS A 488 -38.82 15.91 6.79
CA CYS A 488 -39.44 16.83 7.76
C CYS A 488 -38.71 18.17 7.85
N LEU A 489 -37.73 18.47 7.00
CA LEU A 489 -37.00 19.74 6.98
C LEU A 489 -37.92 20.89 6.56
N ASN A 490 -37.71 22.06 7.17
CA ASN A 490 -38.40 23.26 6.75
C ASN A 490 -37.93 23.65 5.35
N PRO A 491 -38.82 23.81 4.34
CA PRO A 491 -38.45 24.21 2.99
C PRO A 491 -37.81 25.60 2.91
N ASN A 492 -37.97 26.44 3.94
CA ASN A 492 -37.26 27.72 4.02
C ASN A 492 -35.77 27.56 4.38
N ASP A 493 -35.38 26.41 4.91
CA ASP A 493 -33.99 26.12 5.28
C ASP A 493 -33.27 25.29 4.22
N TYR A 494 -33.91 24.23 3.70
CA TYR A 494 -33.30 23.29 2.76
C TYR A 494 -34.25 22.80 1.69
N LEU A 495 -33.74 22.63 0.48
CA LEU A 495 -34.46 22.12 -0.68
C LEU A 495 -33.68 20.99 -1.35
N LYS A 496 -34.41 20.01 -1.85
CA LYS A 496 -33.90 19.00 -2.77
C LYS A 496 -33.95 19.50 -4.19
N VAL A 497 -32.87 19.32 -4.95
CA VAL A 497 -32.72 19.81 -6.31
C VAL A 497 -32.68 18.63 -7.30
N TYR A 498 -33.40 18.79 -8.38
CA TYR A 498 -33.32 17.94 -9.56
C TYR A 498 -33.03 18.81 -10.79
N LEU A 499 -32.13 18.33 -11.66
CA LEU A 499 -31.86 18.93 -12.94
C LEU A 499 -32.38 18.05 -14.06
N PHE A 500 -33.13 18.64 -15.01
CA PHE A 500 -33.50 17.96 -16.25
C PHE A 500 -32.36 18.10 -17.26
N GLY A 501 -31.66 17.01 -17.57
CA GLY A 501 -30.51 16.99 -18.46
C GLY A 501 -29.26 16.38 -17.81
N ASP A 502 -28.10 16.91 -18.16
CA ASP A 502 -26.82 16.39 -17.67
C ASP A 502 -26.61 16.75 -16.19
N GLN A 503 -26.42 15.74 -15.39
CA GLN A 503 -26.17 15.90 -13.94
C GLN A 503 -24.79 16.52 -13.66
N HIS A 504 -23.85 16.49 -14.59
CA HIS A 504 -22.55 17.16 -14.44
C HIS A 504 -22.69 18.67 -14.30
N ASP A 505 -23.65 19.29 -15.00
CA ASP A 505 -23.93 20.72 -14.87
C ASP A 505 -24.32 21.07 -13.42
N LEU A 506 -25.18 20.25 -12.81
CA LEU A 506 -25.61 20.47 -11.41
C LEU A 506 -24.44 20.33 -10.42
N VAL A 507 -23.58 19.35 -10.62
CA VAL A 507 -22.38 19.17 -9.79
C VAL A 507 -21.46 20.37 -9.91
N GLY A 508 -21.26 20.89 -11.12
CA GLY A 508 -20.49 22.08 -11.41
C GLY A 508 -21.06 23.32 -10.71
N ALA A 509 -22.37 23.55 -10.84
CA ALA A 509 -23.05 24.70 -10.23
C ALA A 509 -23.02 24.64 -8.69
N VAL A 510 -23.28 23.47 -8.07
CA VAL A 510 -23.18 23.30 -6.61
C VAL A 510 -21.73 23.50 -6.14
N THR A 511 -20.76 23.08 -6.92
CA THR A 511 -19.34 23.33 -6.63
C THR A 511 -19.03 24.83 -6.64
N GLN A 512 -19.60 25.57 -7.58
CA GLN A 512 -19.44 27.01 -7.63
C GLN A 512 -20.09 27.71 -6.43
N LEU A 513 -21.30 27.28 -6.00
CA LEU A 513 -21.93 27.76 -4.77
C LEU A 513 -21.04 27.52 -3.53
N PHE A 514 -20.36 26.39 -3.49
CA PHE A 514 -19.41 26.06 -2.42
C PHE A 514 -18.16 26.96 -2.46
N GLN A 515 -17.65 27.26 -3.64
CA GLN A 515 -16.53 28.19 -3.81
C GLN A 515 -16.90 29.62 -3.43
N GLU A 516 -18.06 30.11 -3.85
CA GLU A 516 -18.57 31.44 -3.55
C GLU A 516 -18.98 31.62 -2.09
N GLY A 517 -19.22 30.52 -1.33
CA GLY A 517 -19.55 30.56 0.11
C GLY A 517 -21.02 30.48 0.43
N PHE A 518 -21.89 30.30 -0.55
CA PHE A 518 -23.32 30.01 -0.31
C PHE A 518 -23.51 28.65 0.38
N ILE A 519 -22.53 27.76 0.24
CA ILE A 519 -22.40 26.48 0.94
C ILE A 519 -21.07 26.47 1.68
N GLN A 520 -21.07 26.05 2.94
CA GLN A 520 -19.87 25.96 3.78
C GLN A 520 -19.41 24.53 4.03
N VAL A 521 -20.37 23.60 4.11
CA VAL A 521 -20.10 22.18 4.32
C VAL A 521 -20.81 21.36 3.26
N VAL A 522 -20.06 20.58 2.52
CA VAL A 522 -20.57 19.60 1.56
C VAL A 522 -20.37 18.21 2.12
N ILE A 523 -21.44 17.41 2.15
CA ILE A 523 -21.39 16.01 2.52
C ILE A 523 -21.72 15.20 1.27
N GLY A 524 -20.77 14.35 0.85
CA GLY A 524 -20.91 13.63 -0.41
C GLY A 524 -20.35 12.22 -0.39
N THR A 525 -20.62 11.52 -1.50
CA THR A 525 -20.04 10.21 -1.74
C THR A 525 -18.71 10.30 -2.47
N LYS A 526 -17.85 9.35 -2.20
CA LYS A 526 -16.54 9.26 -2.84
C LYS A 526 -16.64 9.04 -4.35
N SER A 527 -17.61 8.29 -4.80
CA SER A 527 -17.82 7.98 -6.21
C SER A 527 -18.04 9.25 -7.05
N LEU A 528 -18.89 10.15 -6.60
CA LEU A 528 -19.20 11.39 -7.33
C LEU A 528 -18.06 12.40 -7.25
N LEU A 529 -17.46 12.53 -6.07
CA LEU A 529 -16.42 13.53 -5.78
C LEU A 529 -15.01 12.95 -5.98
N GLY A 530 -14.90 11.71 -6.46
CA GLY A 530 -13.67 10.97 -6.66
C GLY A 530 -12.91 11.41 -7.91
N GLU A 531 -13.38 11.15 -9.11
CA GLU A 531 -12.66 11.40 -10.36
C GLU A 531 -13.22 12.64 -11.11
N GLY A 532 -12.30 13.48 -11.61
CA GLY A 532 -12.67 14.65 -12.41
C GLY A 532 -13.21 15.88 -11.66
N TRP A 533 -13.74 15.73 -10.43
CA TRP A 533 -14.27 16.86 -9.66
C TRP A 533 -13.16 17.75 -9.08
N ASP A 534 -13.31 19.06 -9.14
CA ASP A 534 -12.33 20.02 -8.66
C ASP A 534 -12.94 21.15 -7.81
N ALA A 535 -12.48 21.30 -6.59
CA ALA A 535 -12.88 22.36 -5.68
C ALA A 535 -11.67 22.88 -4.88
N PRO A 536 -10.88 23.79 -5.46
CA PRO A 536 -9.67 24.34 -4.81
C PRO A 536 -9.97 25.12 -3.51
N CYS A 537 -11.22 25.46 -3.25
CA CYS A 537 -11.65 26.17 -2.04
C CYS A 537 -11.57 25.31 -0.76
N ILE A 538 -11.55 23.97 -0.86
CA ILE A 538 -11.58 23.07 0.30
C ILE A 538 -10.41 23.37 1.24
N ASN A 539 -10.73 23.71 2.50
CA ASN A 539 -9.75 23.96 3.55
C ASN A 539 -9.88 23.00 4.75
N SER A 540 -10.90 22.15 4.74
CA SER A 540 -11.07 21.05 5.68
C SER A 540 -11.65 19.84 4.95
N LEU A 541 -10.98 18.70 4.99
CA LEU A 541 -11.44 17.44 4.42
C LEU A 541 -11.58 16.40 5.51
N VAL A 542 -12.76 15.78 5.61
CA VAL A 542 -13.03 14.68 6.56
C VAL A 542 -13.26 13.40 5.79
N LEU A 543 -12.38 12.44 5.96
CA LEU A 543 -12.53 11.08 5.45
C LEU A 543 -13.27 10.25 6.49
N ALA A 544 -14.61 10.28 6.44
CA ALA A 544 -15.49 9.71 7.47
C ALA A 544 -15.62 8.19 7.35
N SER A 545 -15.54 7.63 6.14
CA SER A 545 -15.43 6.19 5.94
C SER A 545 -14.12 5.84 5.26
N PHE A 546 -13.55 4.73 5.70
CA PHE A 546 -12.29 4.23 5.16
C PHE A 546 -12.59 3.26 4.02
N VAL A 547 -12.42 3.71 2.79
CA VAL A 547 -12.41 2.82 1.63
C VAL A 547 -11.03 2.22 1.42
N GLY A 548 -11.03 0.95 1.07
CA GLY A 548 -9.90 0.06 1.01
C GLY A 548 -8.72 0.43 0.12
N SER A 549 -8.70 1.52 -0.67
CA SER A 549 -7.54 1.82 -1.52
C SER A 549 -6.77 3.07 -1.07
N PHE A 550 -5.48 2.93 -0.98
CA PHE A 550 -4.48 4.01 -0.83
C PHE A 550 -4.71 5.12 -1.85
N MET A 551 -4.99 4.72 -3.05
CA MET A 551 -5.22 5.50 -4.23
C MET A 551 -6.34 6.55 -4.05
N LEU A 552 -7.54 6.09 -3.69
CA LEU A 552 -8.71 6.97 -3.56
C LEU A 552 -8.51 8.01 -2.44
N SER A 553 -7.90 7.60 -1.33
CA SER A 553 -7.52 8.53 -0.25
C SER A 553 -6.56 9.62 -0.72
N ASN A 554 -5.57 9.26 -1.55
CA ASN A 554 -4.59 10.22 -2.05
C ASN A 554 -5.18 11.18 -3.08
N GLN A 555 -6.07 10.70 -3.93
CA GLN A 555 -6.79 11.55 -4.87
C GLN A 555 -7.64 12.59 -4.14
N MET A 556 -8.40 12.18 -3.11
CA MET A 556 -9.24 13.08 -2.32
C MET A 556 -8.40 14.09 -1.52
N ARG A 557 -7.33 13.61 -0.89
CA ARG A 557 -6.33 14.43 -0.22
C ARG A 557 -5.74 15.47 -1.19
N GLY A 558 -5.35 15.03 -2.39
CA GLY A 558 -4.79 15.88 -3.44
C GLY A 558 -5.70 17.05 -3.87
N ARG A 559 -7.03 16.90 -3.75
CA ARG A 559 -7.99 17.96 -4.06
C ARG A 559 -8.04 19.02 -2.96
N ALA A 560 -8.08 18.58 -1.71
CA ALA A 560 -8.12 19.48 -0.56
C ALA A 560 -6.88 20.38 -0.47
N ILE A 561 -5.73 19.88 -0.92
CA ILE A 561 -4.45 20.59 -0.81
C ILE A 561 -4.11 21.47 -2.03
N ARG A 562 -5.00 21.59 -3.03
CA ARG A 562 -4.80 22.52 -4.15
C ARG A 562 -4.74 23.95 -3.68
N VAL A 563 -3.93 24.76 -4.35
CA VAL A 563 -3.91 26.21 -4.12
C VAL A 563 -5.18 26.86 -4.68
N MET A 564 -5.60 27.92 -4.05
CA MET A 564 -6.71 28.76 -4.52
C MET A 564 -6.13 30.04 -5.09
N PRO A 565 -6.34 30.35 -6.39
CA PRO A 565 -5.70 31.52 -7.03
C PRO A 565 -5.94 32.84 -6.28
N ASN A 566 -7.13 33.00 -5.71
CA ASN A 566 -7.53 34.24 -5.01
C ASN A 566 -7.21 34.20 -3.49
N ASN A 567 -6.59 33.12 -2.98
CA ASN A 567 -6.25 32.98 -1.57
C ASN A 567 -4.89 32.28 -1.40
N PRO A 568 -3.77 33.00 -1.51
CA PRO A 568 -2.43 32.44 -1.37
C PRO A 568 -2.13 31.96 0.07
N ASP A 569 -2.92 32.41 1.04
CA ASP A 569 -2.76 32.04 2.45
C ASP A 569 -3.56 30.80 2.85
N LYS A 570 -4.22 30.17 1.90
CA LYS A 570 -4.97 28.94 2.15
C LYS A 570 -4.10 27.89 2.82
N THR A 571 -4.64 27.25 3.85
CA THR A 571 -4.13 26.02 4.47
C THR A 571 -5.23 24.98 4.49
N SER A 572 -4.88 23.70 4.53
CA SER A 572 -5.88 22.64 4.53
C SER A 572 -5.61 21.61 5.63
N ASN A 573 -6.66 21.23 6.35
CA ASN A 573 -6.67 20.12 7.32
C ASN A 573 -7.32 18.89 6.71
N ILE A 574 -6.70 17.73 6.88
CA ILE A 574 -7.18 16.45 6.39
C ILE A 574 -7.38 15.53 7.58
N TRP A 575 -8.63 15.14 7.82
CA TRP A 575 -9.01 14.34 8.96
C TRP A 575 -9.22 12.87 8.59
N HIS A 576 -8.53 11.99 9.29
CA HIS A 576 -8.68 10.54 9.19
C HIS A 576 -9.40 10.03 10.42
N LEU A 577 -10.62 9.51 10.23
CA LEU A 577 -11.40 8.94 11.32
C LEU A 577 -11.06 7.47 11.50
N ILE A 578 -10.72 7.09 12.72
CA ILE A 578 -10.37 5.73 13.09
C ILE A 578 -11.30 5.24 14.18
N SER A 579 -12.00 4.15 13.92
CA SER A 579 -12.79 3.48 14.95
C SER A 579 -11.94 2.45 15.68
N VAL A 580 -11.87 2.55 17.01
CA VAL A 580 -11.05 1.67 17.87
C VAL A 580 -11.92 0.93 18.86
N ASN A 581 -11.88 -0.40 18.84
CA ASN A 581 -12.49 -1.22 19.87
C ASN A 581 -11.45 -1.53 20.96
N ILE A 582 -11.59 -0.93 22.13
CA ILE A 582 -10.72 -1.21 23.26
C ILE A 582 -11.40 -2.31 24.10
N SER A 583 -11.08 -3.56 23.78
CA SER A 583 -11.43 -4.68 24.65
C SER A 583 -10.37 -4.83 25.73
N LYS A 584 -10.78 -5.14 26.97
CA LYS A 584 -9.83 -5.63 27.98
C LYS A 584 -9.33 -6.98 27.50
N ASN A 585 -8.02 -7.12 27.33
CA ASN A 585 -7.39 -8.39 27.01
C ASN A 585 -7.88 -9.49 27.95
N THR A 586 -8.55 -10.48 27.41
CA THR A 586 -8.64 -11.80 28.03
C THR A 586 -7.33 -12.52 27.72
N ALA A 587 -6.44 -12.59 28.69
CA ALA A 587 -5.10 -13.16 28.59
C ALA A 587 -5.06 -14.69 28.36
N ASP A 588 -6.19 -15.31 28.08
CA ASP A 588 -6.36 -16.76 28.13
C ASP A 588 -6.73 -17.42 26.77
N ASN A 589 -6.58 -16.72 25.65
CA ASN A 589 -6.91 -17.35 24.35
C ASN A 589 -5.66 -17.91 23.68
N PRO A 590 -5.48 -19.25 23.61
CA PRO A 590 -4.29 -19.88 23.01
C PRO A 590 -4.14 -19.62 21.51
N PHE A 591 -5.18 -19.07 20.83
CA PHE A 591 -5.17 -18.73 19.41
C PHE A 591 -4.78 -17.26 19.14
N GLU A 592 -4.66 -16.40 20.14
CA GLU A 592 -4.37 -14.95 19.96
C GLU A 592 -2.89 -14.59 19.90
N SER A 593 -1.98 -15.53 19.77
CA SER A 593 -0.57 -15.17 19.63
C SER A 593 -0.18 -14.98 18.18
N SER A 594 0.01 -13.76 17.80
CA SER A 594 0.92 -13.32 16.72
C SER A 594 0.42 -12.52 15.51
N SER A 595 -0.31 -11.46 15.71
CA SER A 595 -0.31 -10.38 14.71
C SER A 595 0.58 -9.24 15.23
N THR A 596 1.81 -9.11 14.76
CA THR A 596 2.94 -8.74 15.61
C THR A 596 3.50 -7.34 15.45
N TRP A 597 3.01 -6.49 14.58
CA TRP A 597 3.54 -5.12 14.47
C TRP A 597 2.55 -4.03 14.89
N ALA A 598 1.29 -4.22 14.61
CA ALA A 598 0.23 -3.38 15.14
C ALA A 598 -0.03 -3.69 16.62
N ASN A 599 0.08 -4.95 17.04
CA ASN A 599 -0.35 -5.42 18.36
C ASN A 599 0.58 -5.12 19.52
N THR A 600 1.87 -4.90 19.32
CA THR A 600 2.79 -4.54 20.43
C THR A 600 2.66 -3.09 20.88
N ARG A 601 2.03 -2.23 20.07
CA ARG A 601 1.75 -0.83 20.44
C ARG A 601 0.27 -0.50 20.57
N PHE A 602 -0.61 -1.26 19.91
CA PHE A 602 -2.04 -1.02 19.86
C PHE A 602 -2.79 -2.23 20.42
N ASN A 603 -3.11 -2.21 21.71
CA ASN A 603 -4.04 -3.19 22.34
C ASN A 603 -5.49 -3.00 21.86
N GLY A 604 -5.71 -2.44 20.68
CA GLY A 604 -6.99 -2.15 20.09
C GLY A 604 -7.07 -2.73 18.68
N ASP A 605 -8.14 -3.43 18.43
CA ASP A 605 -8.47 -4.00 17.14
C ASP A 605 -9.11 -2.89 16.27
N SER A 606 -8.43 -2.46 15.23
CA SER A 606 -8.88 -1.41 14.33
C SER A 606 -8.37 -1.60 12.90
N PRO A 607 -9.24 -2.08 12.00
CA PRO A 607 -8.91 -2.14 10.57
C PRO A 607 -8.54 -0.79 9.97
N ASP A 608 -9.22 0.28 10.42
CA ASP A 608 -8.95 1.66 10.00
C ASP A 608 -7.50 2.06 10.33
N MET A 609 -7.00 1.66 11.51
CA MET A 609 -5.65 2.00 11.96
C MET A 609 -4.56 1.27 11.18
N GLU A 610 -4.77 -0.02 10.91
CA GLU A 610 -3.84 -0.80 10.09
C GLU A 610 -3.70 -0.19 8.69
N LEU A 611 -4.82 0.15 8.09
CA LEU A 611 -4.87 0.76 6.78
C LEU A 611 -4.23 2.16 6.77
N LEU A 612 -4.51 2.98 7.79
CA LEU A 612 -3.86 4.28 7.94
C LEU A 612 -2.34 4.15 8.05
N ASN A 613 -1.86 3.21 8.87
CA ASN A 613 -0.43 2.99 9.06
C ASN A 613 0.27 2.67 7.73
N ARG A 614 -0.27 1.74 6.94
CA ARG A 614 0.28 1.41 5.61
C ARG A 614 0.36 2.65 4.70
N ARG A 615 -0.69 3.46 4.67
CA ARG A 615 -0.78 4.66 3.84
C ARG A 615 0.22 5.74 4.25
N MET A 616 0.30 6.02 5.54
CA MET A 616 1.15 7.08 6.04
C MET A 616 2.65 6.81 5.82
N GLN A 617 3.05 5.54 5.69
CA GLN A 617 4.44 5.19 5.35
C GLN A 617 4.93 5.80 4.03
N GLN A 618 4.02 6.07 3.11
CA GLN A 618 4.35 6.62 1.79
C GLN A 618 4.09 8.13 1.68
N PHE A 619 3.38 8.74 2.64
CA PHE A 619 3.08 10.17 2.61
C PHE A 619 4.10 10.98 3.39
N LEU A 620 4.76 11.89 2.69
CA LEU A 620 5.58 12.93 3.29
C LEU A 620 4.69 14.08 3.76
N GLY A 621 4.92 14.55 4.98
CA GLY A 621 4.17 15.67 5.57
C GLY A 621 4.87 16.21 6.80
N LEU A 622 4.36 17.33 7.32
CA LEU A 622 4.91 17.99 8.49
C LEU A 622 4.73 17.13 9.75
N SER A 623 5.76 17.00 10.56
CA SER A 623 5.72 16.33 11.86
C SER A 623 4.91 17.14 12.88
N TYR A 624 4.33 16.46 13.88
CA TYR A 624 3.59 17.13 14.96
C TYR A 624 4.49 17.77 16.02
N THR A 625 5.69 17.30 16.17
CA THR A 625 6.63 17.71 17.23
C THR A 625 7.68 18.70 16.78
N GLU A 626 8.15 18.52 15.55
CA GLU A 626 9.24 19.30 14.98
C GLU A 626 8.84 19.84 13.62
N ASN A 627 9.40 20.99 13.24
CA ASN A 627 9.17 21.57 11.92
C ASN A 627 10.07 20.85 10.88
N VAL A 628 9.83 19.54 10.72
CA VAL A 628 10.52 18.68 9.75
C VAL A 628 9.50 17.89 8.94
N ILE A 629 9.89 17.51 7.74
CA ILE A 629 9.08 16.69 6.84
C ILE A 629 9.45 15.23 7.04
N GLU A 630 8.46 14.43 7.40
CA GLU A 630 8.61 13.01 7.67
C GLU A 630 7.48 12.20 7.02
N SER A 631 7.67 10.88 6.92
CA SER A 631 6.61 9.93 6.58
C SER A 631 6.31 9.01 7.75
N GLY A 632 5.28 8.20 7.60
CA GLY A 632 4.88 7.23 8.61
C GLY A 632 3.96 7.80 9.67
N ILE A 633 3.45 6.90 10.49
CA ILE A 633 2.52 7.23 11.59
C ILE A 633 3.25 7.90 12.76
N GLU A 634 4.55 7.74 12.84
CA GLU A 634 5.41 8.33 13.87
C GLU A 634 5.39 9.85 13.84
N ARG A 635 5.18 10.47 12.66
CA ARG A 635 5.06 11.93 12.53
C ARG A 635 3.90 12.53 13.33
N PHE A 636 2.89 11.72 13.70
CA PHE A 636 1.78 12.16 14.54
C PHE A 636 2.10 12.13 16.04
N ASN A 637 3.26 11.62 16.42
CA ASN A 637 3.74 11.51 17.80
C ASN A 637 2.68 10.99 18.77
N PHE A 638 2.12 9.81 18.48
CA PHE A 638 1.19 9.16 19.40
C PHE A 638 1.85 8.73 20.70
N GLY A 639 3.19 8.86 20.80
CA GLY A 639 3.98 8.52 21.98
C GLY A 639 3.98 7.01 22.27
N PHE A 640 4.52 6.64 23.42
CA PHE A 640 4.40 5.28 24.01
C PHE A 640 3.09 5.19 24.82
N ILE A 641 1.98 5.65 24.25
CA ILE A 641 0.71 5.68 24.96
C ILE A 641 0.12 4.26 24.93
N THR A 642 -0.18 3.73 26.11
CA THR A 642 -1.09 2.60 26.22
C THR A 642 -2.45 3.06 25.68
N PHE A 643 -2.99 2.38 24.67
CA PHE A 643 -4.26 2.78 24.05
C PHE A 643 -5.42 2.46 24.99
N THR A 644 -5.67 3.35 25.92
CA THR A 644 -6.88 3.38 26.73
C THR A 644 -7.82 4.43 26.19
N LYS A 645 -9.12 4.32 26.51
CA LYS A 645 -10.12 5.30 26.08
C LYS A 645 -9.76 6.71 26.55
N GLU A 646 -9.28 6.84 27.77
CA GLU A 646 -8.89 8.11 28.39
C GLU A 646 -7.72 8.77 27.65
N ASN A 647 -6.69 7.99 27.34
CA ASN A 647 -5.52 8.49 26.60
C ASN A 647 -5.87 8.91 25.18
N LEU A 648 -6.70 8.12 24.47
CA LEU A 648 -7.14 8.45 23.12
C LEU A 648 -8.07 9.68 23.11
N THR A 649 -8.93 9.84 24.12
CA THR A 649 -9.76 11.06 24.26
C THR A 649 -8.88 12.29 24.45
N ARG A 650 -7.88 12.22 25.33
CA ARG A 650 -6.92 13.32 25.54
C ARG A 650 -6.13 13.64 24.26
N LEU A 651 -5.76 12.61 23.50
CA LEU A 651 -5.07 12.79 22.22
C LEU A 651 -5.97 13.49 21.20
N ASN A 652 -7.25 13.13 21.12
CA ASN A 652 -8.24 13.81 20.29
C ASN A 652 -8.34 15.30 20.65
N GLU A 653 -8.44 15.64 21.94
CA GLU A 653 -8.50 17.03 22.41
C GLU A 653 -7.25 17.81 21.97
N GLN A 654 -6.07 17.24 22.15
CA GLN A 654 -4.81 17.86 21.70
C GLN A 654 -4.78 18.05 20.18
N THR A 655 -5.31 17.09 19.44
CA THR A 655 -5.39 17.15 17.97
C THR A 655 -6.34 18.26 17.51
N LEU A 656 -7.51 18.40 18.14
CA LEU A 656 -8.45 19.49 17.86
C LEU A 656 -7.84 20.85 18.17
N LEU A 657 -7.16 21.02 19.31
CA LEU A 657 -6.48 22.27 19.64
C LEU A 657 -5.40 22.63 18.59
N ARG A 658 -4.61 21.66 18.18
CA ARG A 658 -3.57 21.86 17.16
C ARG A 658 -4.16 22.26 15.83
N SER A 659 -5.26 21.65 15.40
CA SER A 659 -5.90 21.91 14.10
C SER A 659 -6.39 23.34 13.93
N ARG A 660 -6.68 24.03 15.03
CA ARG A 660 -7.10 25.44 15.05
C ARG A 660 -5.95 26.41 14.75
N LEU A 661 -4.70 25.98 14.99
CA LEU A 661 -3.50 26.82 14.85
C LEU A 661 -3.00 26.85 13.39
N ARG A 662 -3.84 27.36 12.48
CA ARG A 662 -3.57 27.42 11.03
C ARG A 662 -2.33 28.25 10.68
N ARG A 663 -2.04 29.30 11.43
CA ARG A 663 -0.84 30.12 11.25
C ARG A 663 0.43 29.29 11.53
N ASN A 664 0.44 28.53 12.63
CA ASN A 664 1.56 27.67 12.99
C ASN A 664 1.82 26.61 11.92
N LEU A 665 0.76 26.08 11.29
CA LEU A 665 0.90 25.14 10.18
C LEU A 665 1.64 25.76 8.99
N LYS A 666 1.29 26.99 8.61
CA LYS A 666 1.97 27.69 7.51
C LYS A 666 3.44 27.98 7.85
N GLU A 667 3.71 28.45 9.07
CA GLU A 667 5.06 28.70 9.56
C GLU A 667 5.90 27.41 9.62
N GLY A 668 5.31 26.32 10.12
CA GLY A 668 5.98 25.01 10.17
C GLY A 668 6.41 24.51 8.80
N TRP A 669 5.57 24.65 7.76
CA TRP A 669 5.96 24.34 6.39
C TRP A 669 7.08 25.25 5.89
N ARG A 670 6.98 26.55 6.16
CA ARG A 670 8.01 27.53 5.74
C ARG A 670 9.38 27.23 6.35
N GLU A 671 9.41 26.77 7.59
CA GLU A 671 10.65 26.38 8.28
C GLU A 671 11.16 25.00 7.84
N ALA A 672 10.27 24.05 7.55
CA ALA A 672 10.62 22.69 7.16
C ALA A 672 11.16 22.58 5.73
N LEU A 673 10.64 23.38 4.79
CA LEU A 673 11.00 23.29 3.38
C LEU A 673 12.48 23.57 3.07
N PRO A 674 13.15 24.60 3.64
CA PRO A 674 14.57 24.82 3.43
C PRO A 674 15.43 23.67 4.00
N ILE A 675 14.99 23.03 5.07
CA ILE A 675 15.64 21.86 5.63
C ILE A 675 15.50 20.69 4.65
N TYR A 676 14.30 20.48 4.12
CA TYR A 676 14.00 19.43 3.14
C TYR A 676 14.81 19.56 1.85
N ASP A 677 15.05 20.78 1.34
CA ASP A 677 15.85 21.02 0.14
C ASP A 677 17.30 20.51 0.25
N ASN A 678 17.85 20.53 1.44
CA ASN A 678 19.18 20.05 1.73
C ASN A 678 19.19 18.57 2.14
N MET A 679 18.09 17.86 1.94
CA MET A 679 17.93 16.48 2.33
C MET A 679 17.68 15.56 1.14
N GLU A 680 17.99 14.31 1.31
CA GLU A 680 17.76 13.24 0.34
C GLU A 680 16.59 12.39 0.80
N VAL A 681 15.62 12.15 -0.10
CA VAL A 681 14.54 11.19 0.16
C VAL A 681 15.06 9.80 -0.15
N VAL A 682 14.98 8.92 0.83
CA VAL A 682 15.35 7.51 0.70
C VAL A 682 14.19 6.61 1.08
N GLN A 683 14.17 5.43 0.50
CA GLN A 683 13.23 4.39 0.89
C GLN A 683 13.91 3.46 1.90
N GLU A 684 13.48 3.53 3.13
CA GLU A 684 14.01 2.78 4.24
C GLU A 684 13.25 1.46 4.41
N ILE A 685 13.99 0.38 4.66
CA ILE A 685 13.43 -0.94 4.95
C ILE A 685 13.74 -1.28 6.40
N LYS A 686 12.70 -1.51 7.15
CA LYS A 686 12.78 -1.97 8.54
C LYS A 686 12.75 -3.50 8.57
N ILE A 687 13.74 -4.10 9.23
CA ILE A 687 13.95 -5.55 9.24
C ILE A 687 14.07 -6.03 10.70
N ASP A 688 13.35 -7.12 11.05
CA ASP A 688 13.49 -7.75 12.37
C ASP A 688 14.91 -8.28 12.55
N ASN A 689 15.52 -7.97 13.68
CA ASN A 689 16.88 -8.36 14.00
C ASN A 689 17.11 -9.88 14.07
N LYS A 690 16.04 -10.65 14.30
CA LYS A 690 16.09 -12.11 14.41
C LYS A 690 16.34 -12.78 13.06
N ILE A 691 15.86 -12.18 11.96
CA ILE A 691 15.99 -12.75 10.60
C ILE A 691 17.27 -12.30 9.89
N ILE A 692 18.04 -11.37 10.43
CA ILE A 692 19.28 -10.90 9.79
C ILE A 692 20.35 -11.99 9.81
N PRO A 693 20.87 -12.42 8.64
CA PRO A 693 21.84 -13.51 8.56
C PRO A 693 23.13 -13.21 9.33
N HIS A 694 23.73 -14.24 9.88
CA HIS A 694 24.99 -14.12 10.60
C HIS A 694 26.17 -13.99 9.63
N VAL A 695 27.13 -13.16 9.99
CA VAL A 695 28.40 -13.04 9.24
C VAL A 695 29.23 -14.32 9.40
N LYS A 696 30.05 -14.63 8.39
CA LYS A 696 30.99 -15.75 8.39
C LYS A 696 32.06 -15.54 9.46
N PHE A 697 31.79 -16.01 10.66
CA PHE A 697 32.70 -15.96 11.78
C PHE A 697 32.60 -17.25 12.59
N TRP A 698 33.65 -17.55 13.39
CA TRP A 698 33.72 -18.79 14.16
C TRP A 698 32.56 -18.87 15.16
N ASP A 699 31.99 -20.07 15.30
CA ASP A 699 30.98 -20.32 16.32
C ASP A 699 31.54 -20.01 17.70
N THR A 700 30.69 -19.47 18.57
CA THR A 700 31.09 -19.11 19.95
C THR A 700 31.76 -20.26 20.68
N GLN A 701 31.25 -21.50 20.44
CA GLN A 701 31.83 -22.70 21.01
C GLN A 701 33.24 -23.01 20.49
N LYS A 702 33.48 -22.81 19.18
CA LYS A 702 34.81 -23.00 18.59
C LYS A 702 35.79 -21.92 19.04
N LEU A 703 35.32 -20.69 19.23
CA LEU A 703 36.13 -19.60 19.77
C LEU A 703 36.46 -19.90 21.24
N LEU A 704 35.51 -20.39 22.03
CA LEU A 704 35.73 -20.77 23.44
C LEU A 704 36.68 -21.95 23.52
N LEU A 705 36.51 -22.99 22.70
CA LEU A 705 37.41 -24.14 22.63
C LEU A 705 38.84 -23.70 22.23
N LEU A 706 38.95 -22.79 21.26
CA LEU A 706 40.26 -22.27 20.86
C LEU A 706 40.91 -21.45 21.99
N THR A 707 40.12 -20.62 22.71
CA THR A 707 40.65 -19.90 23.90
C THR A 707 41.10 -20.81 25.01
N LEU A 708 40.30 -21.86 25.32
CA LEU A 708 40.66 -22.84 26.32
C LEU A 708 41.91 -23.67 25.90
N ALA A 709 41.97 -24.07 24.63
CA ALA A 709 43.11 -24.79 24.09
C ALA A 709 44.40 -23.95 24.11
N THR A 710 44.32 -22.67 23.76
CA THR A 710 45.47 -21.74 23.82
C THR A 710 45.87 -21.45 25.25
N MET A 711 44.96 -21.27 26.20
CA MET A 711 45.27 -21.14 27.62
C MET A 711 45.94 -22.40 28.17
N ALA A 712 45.40 -23.60 27.89
CA ALA A 712 46.01 -24.85 28.31
C ALA A 712 47.38 -25.05 27.68
N SER A 713 47.55 -24.75 26.40
CA SER A 713 48.86 -24.80 25.72
C SER A 713 49.89 -23.84 26.36
N ASN A 714 49.48 -22.63 26.70
CA ASN A 714 50.36 -21.69 27.37
C ASN A 714 50.73 -22.10 28.79
N ILE A 715 49.80 -22.71 29.54
CA ILE A 715 50.07 -23.24 30.89
C ILE A 715 51.04 -24.42 30.80
N ILE A 716 50.81 -25.35 29.88
CA ILE A 716 51.67 -26.50 29.65
C ILE A 716 53.07 -26.04 29.25
N PHE A 717 53.19 -25.09 28.37
CA PHE A 717 54.45 -24.53 27.91
C PHE A 717 55.20 -23.80 29.04
N TYR A 718 54.48 -23.07 29.89
CA TYR A 718 55.04 -22.42 31.08
C TYR A 718 55.56 -23.44 32.09
N ILE A 719 54.81 -24.49 32.35
CA ILE A 719 55.23 -25.59 33.23
C ILE A 719 56.47 -26.30 32.66
N PHE A 720 56.49 -26.65 31.38
CA PHE A 720 57.59 -27.35 30.74
C PHE A 720 58.90 -26.50 30.78
N GLN A 721 58.75 -25.20 30.66
CA GLN A 721 59.84 -24.28 30.69
C GLN A 721 60.36 -23.99 32.10
N SER A 722 59.47 -23.94 33.07
CA SER A 722 59.83 -23.86 34.51
C SER A 722 60.67 -25.07 34.95
N ILE A 723 60.44 -26.25 34.33
CA ILE A 723 61.19 -27.48 34.59
C ILE A 723 62.57 -27.47 33.88
N ARG A 724 62.71 -26.82 32.71
CA ARG A 724 63.89 -26.94 31.85
C ARG A 724 64.91 -25.80 31.96
N SER A 725 64.52 -24.58 32.44
CA SER A 725 65.46 -23.46 32.49
C SER A 725 65.78 -22.93 33.89
N ARG A 726 67.07 -22.85 34.23
CA ARG A 726 67.60 -22.08 35.36
C ARG A 726 67.78 -20.56 35.02
N SER A 727 67.52 -20.13 33.82
CA SER A 727 67.55 -18.73 33.38
C SER A 727 66.26 -18.21 32.89
N GLY A 728 65.62 -17.33 33.61
CA GLY A 728 64.26 -16.83 33.43
C GLY A 728 63.98 -15.89 32.28
N GLN A 729 64.54 -16.06 31.12
CA GLN A 729 64.14 -15.26 29.93
C GLN A 729 63.56 -16.16 28.87
N VAL A 730 62.27 -15.97 28.65
CA VAL A 730 61.45 -16.85 27.87
C VAL A 730 60.63 -16.07 26.83
N PRO A 731 60.22 -16.72 25.76
CA PRO A 731 59.43 -16.07 24.73
C PRO A 731 58.03 -15.70 25.21
N ILE A 732 57.96 -14.75 26.16
CA ILE A 732 56.76 -13.99 26.51
C ILE A 732 56.13 -13.45 25.23
N ASN A 733 56.89 -13.22 24.18
CA ASN A 733 56.44 -12.67 22.89
C ASN A 733 55.43 -13.55 22.14
N ILE A 734 55.61 -14.90 22.15
CA ILE A 734 54.68 -15.75 21.39
C ILE A 734 53.34 -15.89 22.13
N ALA A 735 53.37 -16.07 23.45
CA ALA A 735 52.13 -16.12 24.24
C ALA A 735 51.35 -14.79 24.21
N SER A 736 52.08 -13.70 24.34
CA SER A 736 51.53 -12.35 24.22
C SER A 736 50.95 -12.08 22.83
N PHE A 737 51.64 -12.48 21.78
CA PHE A 737 51.14 -12.37 20.40
C PHE A 737 49.85 -13.18 20.19
N LEU A 738 49.81 -14.45 20.67
CA LEU A 738 48.62 -15.28 20.60
C LEU A 738 47.43 -14.70 21.39
N LEU A 739 47.68 -14.13 22.58
CA LEU A 739 46.65 -13.45 23.36
C LEU A 739 46.15 -12.18 22.67
N ILE A 740 47.01 -11.42 22.02
CA ILE A 740 46.64 -10.24 21.24
C ILE A 740 45.76 -10.68 20.05
N VAL A 741 46.18 -11.69 19.29
CA VAL A 741 45.42 -12.22 18.15
C VAL A 741 44.06 -12.73 18.62
N LEU A 742 43.99 -13.45 19.72
CA LEU A 742 42.73 -13.93 20.33
C LEU A 742 41.88 -12.75 20.80
N GLY A 743 42.45 -11.76 21.44
CA GLY A 743 41.76 -10.55 21.82
C GLY A 743 41.17 -9.79 20.64
N LEU A 744 41.91 -9.68 19.54
CA LEU A 744 41.43 -9.11 18.28
C LEU A 744 40.31 -9.96 17.66
N LEU A 745 40.40 -11.28 17.71
CA LEU A 745 39.33 -12.19 17.25
C LEU A 745 38.08 -12.03 18.10
N TRP A 746 38.20 -11.94 19.44
CA TRP A 746 37.09 -11.68 20.35
C TRP A 746 36.46 -10.31 20.10
N LEU A 747 37.26 -9.26 19.94
CA LEU A 747 36.83 -7.93 19.62
C LEU A 747 36.03 -7.95 18.31
N ARG A 748 36.56 -8.61 17.29
CA ARG A 748 35.90 -8.79 16.02
C ARG A 748 34.59 -9.57 16.16
N TYR A 749 34.51 -10.61 16.96
CA TYR A 749 33.29 -11.35 17.26
C TYR A 749 32.23 -10.44 17.88
N PHE A 750 32.56 -9.68 18.91
CA PHE A 750 31.65 -8.74 19.54
C PHE A 750 31.19 -7.63 18.57
N LEU A 751 32.09 -7.14 17.75
CA LEU A 751 31.74 -6.14 16.74
C LEU A 751 30.72 -6.66 15.72
N TYR A 752 30.83 -7.91 15.30
CA TYR A 752 29.93 -8.51 14.31
C TYR A 752 28.69 -9.21 14.90
N ARG A 753 28.57 -9.27 16.20
CA ARG A 753 27.34 -9.74 16.87
C ARG A 753 26.18 -8.77 16.69
N SER A 754 26.45 -7.48 16.50
CA SER A 754 25.45 -6.44 16.34
C SER A 754 24.61 -6.64 15.06
N PRO A 755 23.28 -6.62 15.16
CA PRO A 755 22.37 -6.66 14.00
C PRO A 755 22.66 -5.56 12.98
N TYR A 756 22.96 -4.35 13.45
CA TYR A 756 23.39 -3.21 12.65
C TYR A 756 24.53 -3.54 11.68
N LYS A 757 25.64 -4.10 12.19
CA LYS A 757 26.81 -4.43 11.36
C LYS A 757 26.50 -5.58 10.40
N ARG A 758 25.73 -6.56 10.83
CA ARG A 758 25.33 -7.70 9.99
C ARG A 758 24.50 -7.21 8.81
N LEU A 759 23.52 -6.34 9.06
CA LEU A 759 22.64 -5.79 8.03
C LEU A 759 23.42 -4.88 7.07
N LYS A 760 24.36 -4.09 7.57
CA LYS A 760 25.25 -3.28 6.72
C LYS A 760 26.09 -4.13 5.75
N ILE A 761 26.60 -5.26 6.23
CA ILE A 761 27.39 -6.20 5.40
C ILE A 761 26.50 -6.84 4.35
N LEU A 762 25.27 -7.27 4.73
CA LEU A 762 24.31 -7.84 3.80
C LEU A 762 23.91 -6.83 2.72
N GLY A 763 23.52 -5.62 3.12
CA GLY A 763 23.15 -4.57 2.17
C GLY A 763 24.28 -4.24 1.19
N LYS A 764 25.54 -4.14 1.67
CA LYS A 764 26.70 -3.96 0.79
C LYS A 764 26.95 -5.15 -0.14
N SER A 765 26.61 -6.36 0.28
CA SER A 765 26.72 -7.55 -0.59
C SER A 765 25.68 -7.53 -1.69
N ILE A 766 24.43 -7.12 -1.37
CA ILE A 766 23.35 -6.94 -2.36
C ILE A 766 23.69 -5.78 -3.31
N GLN A 767 24.16 -4.63 -2.79
CA GLN A 767 24.61 -3.51 -3.60
C GLN A 767 25.69 -3.94 -4.60
N LYS A 768 26.68 -4.69 -4.14
CA LYS A 768 27.75 -5.21 -5.01
C LYS A 768 27.21 -6.11 -6.12
N ALA A 769 26.24 -6.98 -5.82
CA ALA A 769 25.61 -7.82 -6.83
C ALA A 769 24.85 -6.97 -7.87
N LEU A 770 24.18 -5.91 -7.45
CA LEU A 770 23.46 -4.98 -8.32
C LEU A 770 24.43 -4.15 -9.19
N LEU A 771 25.55 -3.70 -8.64
CA LEU A 771 26.61 -3.03 -9.40
C LEU A 771 27.24 -3.93 -10.45
N ASN A 772 27.53 -5.19 -10.11
CA ASN A 772 28.11 -6.16 -11.05
C ASN A 772 27.21 -6.39 -12.28
N LYS A 773 25.91 -6.23 -12.14
CA LYS A 773 24.91 -6.40 -13.21
C LYS A 773 24.46 -5.07 -13.83
N ASN A 774 25.11 -3.97 -13.50
CA ASN A 774 24.75 -2.63 -13.98
C ASN A 774 23.31 -2.18 -13.65
N PHE A 775 22.67 -2.79 -12.63
CA PHE A 775 21.39 -2.31 -12.11
C PHE A 775 21.55 -1.03 -11.29
N ILE A 776 22.72 -0.83 -10.71
CA ILE A 776 23.19 0.42 -10.11
C ILE A 776 24.41 0.86 -10.91
N GLN A 777 24.38 2.08 -11.43
CA GLN A 777 25.46 2.66 -12.24
C GLN A 777 26.22 3.75 -11.51
N THR A 778 25.56 4.42 -10.55
CA THR A 778 26.15 5.50 -9.78
C THR A 778 27.19 4.94 -8.80
N GLN A 779 28.47 5.34 -8.99
CA GLN A 779 29.58 4.85 -8.17
C GLN A 779 29.57 5.40 -6.73
N GLN A 780 28.95 6.55 -6.49
CA GLN A 780 28.89 7.21 -5.19
C GLN A 780 27.68 6.80 -4.35
N THR A 781 27.26 5.54 -4.43
CA THR A 781 26.19 5.01 -3.56
C THR A 781 26.78 4.32 -2.34
N ASP A 782 26.16 4.50 -1.16
CA ASP A 782 26.54 3.78 0.07
C ASP A 782 25.33 3.22 0.81
N VAL A 783 25.49 2.02 1.34
CA VAL A 783 24.44 1.38 2.16
C VAL A 783 24.54 1.90 3.58
N GLN A 784 23.51 2.60 4.00
CA GLN A 784 23.36 3.09 5.37
C GLN A 784 22.39 2.20 6.15
N VAL A 785 22.68 2.09 7.45
CA VAL A 785 21.87 1.31 8.39
C VAL A 785 21.63 2.17 9.61
N ILE A 786 20.45 2.14 10.17
CA ILE A 786 20.08 2.87 11.37
C ILE A 786 19.51 1.91 12.40
N GLN A 787 19.89 2.11 13.64
CA GLN A 787 19.33 1.43 14.79
C GLN A 787 19.05 2.49 15.86
N HIS A 788 17.78 2.75 16.13
CA HIS A 788 17.35 3.83 17.02
C HIS A 788 17.72 3.59 18.49
N ASP A 789 17.79 2.31 18.90
CA ASP A 789 18.16 1.93 20.26
C ASP A 789 18.95 0.61 20.23
N LYS A 790 19.85 0.42 21.21
CA LYS A 790 20.63 -0.83 21.37
C LYS A 790 19.75 -2.06 21.62
N HIS A 791 18.54 -1.85 22.15
CA HIS A 791 17.53 -2.88 22.42
C HIS A 791 16.42 -2.94 21.37
N ALA A 792 16.56 -2.17 20.29
CA ALA A 792 15.56 -2.19 19.22
C ALA A 792 15.37 -3.61 18.65
N ILE A 793 14.13 -4.02 18.47
CA ILE A 793 13.76 -5.33 17.91
C ILE A 793 14.10 -5.38 16.42
N SER A 794 14.19 -4.23 15.76
CA SER A 794 14.41 -4.07 14.33
C SER A 794 15.52 -3.09 14.00
N THR A 795 16.08 -3.24 12.82
CA THR A 795 17.12 -2.39 12.25
C THR A 795 16.71 -1.96 10.85
N GLU A 796 17.02 -0.74 10.47
CA GLU A 796 16.60 -0.10 9.23
C GLU A 796 17.78 0.00 8.25
N VAL A 797 17.53 -0.23 6.94
CA VAL A 797 18.55 -0.16 5.89
C VAL A 797 18.01 0.58 4.67
N PHE A 798 18.87 1.38 4.03
CA PHE A 798 18.57 2.09 2.79
C PHE A 798 19.84 2.35 1.98
N LEU A 799 19.64 2.70 0.71
CA LEU A 799 20.70 3.16 -0.18
C LEU A 799 20.76 4.70 -0.14
N LYS A 800 21.90 5.26 0.22
CA LYS A 800 22.20 6.68 0.17
C LYS A 800 22.92 7.00 -1.14
N GLY A 801 22.55 8.09 -1.80
CA GLY A 801 23.07 8.45 -3.12
C GLY A 801 22.41 7.65 -4.26
N GLY A 802 22.76 7.98 -5.49
CA GLY A 802 22.16 7.38 -6.67
C GLY A 802 20.80 7.95 -7.05
N THR A 803 20.27 7.44 -8.13
CA THR A 803 18.95 7.85 -8.67
C THR A 803 17.79 7.21 -7.91
N ASN A 804 16.60 7.74 -8.05
CA ASN A 804 15.39 7.16 -7.44
C ASN A 804 15.15 5.73 -7.92
N ARG A 805 15.44 5.46 -9.18
CA ARG A 805 15.38 4.09 -9.77
C ARG A 805 16.36 3.14 -9.07
N GLU A 806 17.61 3.56 -8.86
CA GLU A 806 18.62 2.74 -8.19
C GLU A 806 18.26 2.44 -6.73
N LYS A 807 17.70 3.43 -6.02
CA LYS A 807 17.17 3.26 -4.67
C LYS A 807 16.00 2.26 -4.64
N ALA A 808 15.07 2.37 -5.59
CA ALA A 808 13.94 1.44 -5.70
C ALA A 808 14.42 0.02 -6.03
N VAL A 809 15.36 -0.15 -6.94
CA VAL A 809 15.96 -1.45 -7.28
C VAL A 809 16.63 -2.09 -6.07
N PHE A 810 17.41 -1.31 -5.30
CA PHE A 810 18.04 -1.81 -4.08
C PHE A 810 17.00 -2.23 -3.04
N THR A 811 16.00 -1.39 -2.83
CA THR A 811 14.91 -1.64 -1.88
C THR A 811 14.17 -2.93 -2.22
N ASN A 812 13.76 -3.08 -3.49
CA ASN A 812 13.06 -4.28 -3.95
C ASN A 812 13.93 -5.53 -3.80
N ALA A 813 15.22 -5.46 -4.13
CA ALA A 813 16.13 -6.59 -3.96
C ALA A 813 16.28 -7.03 -2.50
N VAL A 814 16.32 -6.09 -1.55
CA VAL A 814 16.36 -6.38 -0.11
C VAL A 814 15.03 -6.96 0.37
N LEU A 815 13.90 -6.39 -0.05
CA LEU A 815 12.58 -6.90 0.31
C LEU A 815 12.37 -8.33 -0.20
N GLU A 816 12.70 -8.58 -1.45
CA GLU A 816 12.59 -9.91 -2.05
C GLU A 816 13.53 -10.93 -1.39
N PHE A 817 14.72 -10.51 -0.94
CA PHE A 817 15.64 -11.38 -0.20
C PHE A 817 15.04 -11.87 1.14
N PHE A 818 14.33 -10.99 1.85
CA PHE A 818 13.66 -11.32 3.12
C PHE A 818 12.21 -11.81 2.93
N ALA A 819 11.71 -11.84 1.71
CA ALA A 819 10.35 -12.27 1.42
C ALA A 819 10.09 -13.70 1.94
N PRO A 820 8.85 -14.03 2.30
CA PRO A 820 8.45 -15.39 2.60
C PRO A 820 8.82 -16.34 1.46
N ILE A 821 9.27 -17.54 1.82
CA ILE A 821 9.58 -18.56 0.81
C ILE A 821 8.28 -19.26 0.42
N GLU A 822 7.83 -18.98 -0.79
CA GLU A 822 6.61 -19.58 -1.36
C GLU A 822 6.93 -20.58 -2.48
N ASN A 823 7.26 -20.07 -3.67
CA ASN A 823 7.54 -20.87 -4.84
C ASN A 823 8.66 -20.26 -5.71
N GLN A 824 9.67 -19.67 -5.08
CA GLN A 824 10.80 -19.09 -5.78
C GLN A 824 11.59 -20.14 -6.56
N ARG A 825 12.10 -19.76 -7.74
CA ARG A 825 12.87 -20.62 -8.61
C ARG A 825 14.23 -21.02 -8.01
N TYR A 826 14.83 -20.09 -7.25
CA TYR A 826 16.10 -20.31 -6.54
C TYR A 826 15.97 -19.80 -5.12
N ILE A 827 16.52 -20.56 -4.16
CA ILE A 827 16.65 -20.16 -2.77
C ILE A 827 18.08 -20.39 -2.27
N LEU A 828 18.46 -19.65 -1.26
CA LEU A 828 19.72 -19.80 -0.55
C LEU A 828 19.52 -20.64 0.71
N LYS A 829 20.24 -21.73 0.86
CA LYS A 829 20.24 -22.60 2.04
C LYS A 829 21.56 -22.46 2.80
N ALA A 830 21.51 -22.24 4.09
CA ALA A 830 22.71 -22.23 4.92
C ALA A 830 23.35 -23.62 5.01
N ARG A 831 24.68 -23.75 4.75
CA ARG A 831 25.39 -25.04 4.77
C ARG A 831 25.56 -25.63 6.17
N HIS A 832 25.55 -24.82 7.23
CA HIS A 832 25.68 -25.26 8.62
C HIS A 832 24.41 -24.97 9.41
N LYS A 833 24.15 -25.82 10.44
CA LYS A 833 22.99 -25.61 11.33
C LYS A 833 22.98 -24.22 11.92
N VAL A 834 21.92 -23.49 11.60
CA VAL A 834 21.63 -22.14 12.05
C VAL A 834 20.26 -22.13 12.72
N SER A 835 19.89 -21.07 13.39
CA SER A 835 18.51 -20.86 13.83
C SER A 835 17.57 -20.99 12.63
N ASP A 836 16.40 -21.57 12.83
CA ASP A 836 15.43 -21.82 11.74
C ASP A 836 15.10 -20.55 10.96
N GLN A 837 15.18 -19.40 11.61
CA GLN A 837 14.88 -18.08 11.04
C GLN A 837 15.89 -17.57 9.98
N THR A 838 17.14 -18.04 10.04
CA THR A 838 18.22 -17.59 9.14
C THR A 838 18.76 -18.70 8.25
N SER A 839 18.02 -19.80 8.14
CA SER A 839 18.45 -20.99 7.38
C SER A 839 18.20 -20.84 5.88
N TYR A 840 17.17 -20.09 5.48
CA TYR A 840 16.76 -19.96 4.09
C TYR A 840 16.42 -18.51 3.74
N PHE A 841 16.80 -18.10 2.53
CA PHE A 841 16.47 -16.81 1.97
C PHE A 841 16.09 -16.96 0.48
N ALA A 842 15.26 -16.03 -0.01
CA ALA A 842 14.90 -15.98 -1.42
C ALA A 842 16.02 -15.35 -2.24
N VAL A 843 16.19 -15.76 -3.49
CA VAL A 843 16.99 -15.04 -4.48
C VAL A 843 16.09 -13.99 -5.14
N PRO A 844 16.48 -12.70 -5.16
CA PRO A 844 15.68 -11.66 -5.79
C PRO A 844 15.40 -11.93 -7.26
N ASN A 845 14.21 -11.53 -7.71
CA ASN A 845 13.72 -11.81 -9.07
C ASN A 845 14.66 -11.35 -10.17
N LEU A 846 15.34 -10.22 -9.97
CA LEU A 846 16.35 -9.69 -10.90
C LEU A 846 17.47 -10.69 -11.19
N PHE A 847 17.82 -11.54 -10.22
CA PHE A 847 18.88 -12.55 -10.34
C PHE A 847 18.34 -13.97 -10.56
N SER A 848 17.01 -14.19 -10.51
CA SER A 848 16.41 -15.52 -10.59
C SER A 848 16.05 -15.99 -12.00
N LYS A 849 16.34 -15.19 -13.02
CA LYS A 849 16.01 -15.50 -14.42
C LYS A 849 16.82 -16.69 -14.96
N ASN A 850 18.08 -16.77 -14.64
CA ASN A 850 18.96 -17.85 -15.04
C ASN A 850 19.87 -18.33 -13.88
N LYS A 851 20.54 -19.49 -14.07
CA LYS A 851 21.40 -20.09 -13.06
C LYS A 851 22.68 -19.28 -12.81
N SER A 852 23.21 -18.64 -13.84
CA SER A 852 24.46 -17.87 -13.75
C SER A 852 24.29 -16.65 -12.85
N ASP A 853 23.21 -15.88 -13.05
CA ASP A 853 22.93 -14.68 -12.27
C ASP A 853 22.60 -15.04 -10.81
N ALA A 854 21.81 -16.11 -10.61
CA ALA A 854 21.52 -16.61 -9.28
C ALA A 854 22.79 -17.07 -8.52
N GLN A 855 23.73 -17.72 -9.23
CA GLN A 855 24.98 -18.15 -8.64
C GLN A 855 25.91 -16.96 -8.32
N GLU A 856 25.95 -15.95 -9.14
CA GLU A 856 26.73 -14.72 -8.89
C GLU A 856 26.19 -14.00 -7.65
N PHE A 857 24.87 -13.86 -7.54
CA PHE A 857 24.22 -13.32 -6.35
C PHE A 857 24.58 -14.13 -5.09
N ALA A 858 24.46 -15.45 -5.17
CA ALA A 858 24.82 -16.37 -4.08
C ALA A 858 26.28 -16.20 -3.66
N ASN A 859 27.20 -16.03 -4.60
CA ASN A 859 28.62 -15.80 -4.32
C ASN A 859 28.85 -14.45 -3.64
N CYS A 860 28.19 -13.38 -4.07
CA CYS A 860 28.29 -12.06 -3.43
C CYS A 860 27.82 -12.12 -1.95
N ILE A 861 26.76 -12.86 -1.67
CA ILE A 861 26.23 -13.05 -0.31
C ILE A 861 27.18 -13.93 0.51
N SER A 862 27.62 -15.07 -0.04
CA SER A 862 28.42 -16.08 0.67
C SER A 862 29.85 -15.63 0.97
N ASN A 863 30.39 -14.67 0.25
CA ASN A 863 31.75 -14.19 0.48
C ASN A 863 31.95 -13.54 1.87
N LYS A 864 30.96 -12.81 2.38
CA LYS A 864 31.04 -12.07 3.63
C LYS A 864 30.11 -12.58 4.73
N LEU A 865 29.02 -13.21 4.33
CA LEU A 865 28.09 -13.86 5.22
C LEU A 865 28.42 -15.35 5.35
N ARG A 866 27.60 -16.13 6.09
CA ARG A 866 27.77 -17.58 6.17
C ARG A 866 27.66 -18.20 4.78
N ASN A 867 28.32 -19.35 4.57
CA ASN A 867 28.22 -20.07 3.29
C ASN A 867 26.79 -20.50 3.06
N TYR A 868 26.15 -19.89 2.05
CA TYR A 868 24.86 -20.29 1.52
C TYR A 868 25.10 -21.08 0.23
N GLU A 869 24.30 -22.12 0.08
CA GLU A 869 24.25 -22.94 -1.14
C GLU A 869 23.03 -22.51 -1.95
N LEU A 870 23.22 -22.36 -3.25
CA LEU A 870 22.14 -22.08 -4.18
C LEU A 870 21.38 -23.36 -4.48
N ILE A 871 20.09 -23.37 -4.21
CA ILE A 871 19.19 -24.51 -4.47
C ILE A 871 18.24 -24.13 -5.63
N TYR A 872 18.21 -24.97 -6.64
CA TYR A 872 17.23 -24.91 -7.71
C TYR A 872 15.97 -25.67 -7.28
N THR A 873 14.87 -24.97 -7.05
CA THR A 873 13.68 -25.55 -6.39
C THR A 873 12.81 -26.40 -7.31
N ARG A 874 13.11 -26.48 -8.63
CA ARG A 874 12.31 -27.24 -9.59
C ARG A 874 12.83 -28.68 -9.79
N SER A 875 13.95 -29.05 -9.17
CA SER A 875 14.41 -30.44 -9.10
C SER A 875 13.72 -31.17 -7.94
N GLU A 876 13.69 -32.50 -7.97
CA GLU A 876 13.07 -33.31 -6.90
C GLU A 876 13.68 -33.02 -5.52
N GLU A 877 15.00 -33.03 -5.42
CA GLU A 877 15.71 -32.67 -4.20
C GLU A 877 15.45 -31.19 -3.81
N GLY A 878 15.44 -30.28 -4.79
CA GLY A 878 15.13 -28.87 -4.56
C GLY A 878 13.73 -28.63 -4.03
N ARG A 879 12.74 -29.39 -4.48
CA ARG A 879 11.36 -29.34 -3.96
C ARG A 879 11.27 -29.81 -2.51
N ARG A 880 11.98 -30.86 -2.13
CA ARG A 880 12.08 -31.31 -0.72
C ARG A 880 12.70 -30.22 0.16
N ILE A 881 13.75 -29.57 -0.30
CA ILE A 881 14.39 -28.46 0.42
C ILE A 881 13.46 -27.24 0.50
N LEU A 882 12.70 -26.96 -0.56
CA LEU A 882 11.70 -25.88 -0.56
C LEU A 882 10.62 -26.11 0.50
N LEU A 883 10.17 -27.35 0.68
CA LEU A 883 9.22 -27.72 1.71
C LEU A 883 9.74 -27.41 3.12
N ASP A 884 10.97 -27.87 3.43
CA ASP A 884 11.63 -27.58 4.72
C ASP A 884 11.81 -26.07 4.93
N ALA A 885 12.19 -25.35 3.88
CA ALA A 885 12.33 -23.89 3.91
C ALA A 885 11.00 -23.19 4.21
N ARG A 886 9.89 -23.64 3.63
CA ARG A 886 8.56 -23.08 3.86
C ARG A 886 8.09 -23.28 5.30
N ILE A 887 8.25 -24.48 5.84
CA ILE A 887 7.85 -24.78 7.22
C ILE A 887 8.64 -23.93 8.21
N LYS A 888 9.94 -23.80 8.01
CA LYS A 888 10.80 -22.95 8.84
C LYS A 888 10.50 -21.47 8.68
N ALA A 889 10.13 -21.04 7.49
CA ALA A 889 9.73 -19.65 7.22
C ALA A 889 8.32 -19.33 7.75
N LEU A 890 7.37 -20.28 7.68
CA LEU A 890 6.00 -20.11 8.16
C LEU A 890 5.88 -20.08 9.68
N SER A 891 6.78 -20.77 10.41
CA SER A 891 6.86 -20.62 11.87
C SER A 891 7.20 -19.20 12.33
N ASN A 892 7.49 -18.30 11.41
CA ASN A 892 7.91 -16.92 11.61
C ASN A 892 7.12 -15.93 10.74
N LYS A 893 5.87 -16.20 10.46
CA LYS A 893 4.95 -15.31 9.71
C LYS A 893 4.58 -14.06 10.51
N GLN A 894 5.56 -13.27 10.87
CA GLN A 894 5.39 -11.90 11.27
C GLN A 894 5.78 -11.03 10.07
N ASP A 895 5.17 -9.87 9.87
CA ASP A 895 5.64 -8.89 8.91
C ASP A 895 7.12 -8.60 9.18
N ARG A 896 8.00 -9.30 8.43
CA ARG A 896 9.45 -9.30 8.65
C ARG A 896 10.09 -8.04 8.18
N THR A 897 9.41 -7.34 7.28
CA THR A 897 9.89 -6.13 6.64
C THR A 897 8.75 -5.14 6.45
N SER A 898 9.03 -3.87 6.64
CA SER A 898 8.16 -2.76 6.25
C SER A 898 8.98 -1.69 5.57
N THR A 899 8.37 -0.98 4.63
CA THR A 899 9.01 0.13 3.91
C THR A 899 8.46 1.46 4.37
N LYS A 900 9.32 2.46 4.45
CA LYS A 900 8.98 3.82 4.83
C LYS A 900 9.82 4.80 4.02
N LYS A 901 9.23 5.89 3.56
CA LYS A 901 10.02 7.00 3.03
C LYS A 901 10.67 7.75 4.19
N ARG A 902 11.92 8.12 4.03
CA ARG A 902 12.65 8.92 5.00
C ARG A 902 13.39 10.05 4.33
N VAL A 903 13.45 11.17 5.02
CA VAL A 903 14.23 12.33 4.62
C VAL A 903 15.52 12.34 5.44
N ILE A 904 16.67 12.32 4.79
CA ILE A 904 17.99 12.26 5.42
C ILE A 904 18.89 13.40 4.98
N SER A 905 19.76 13.84 5.88
CA SER A 905 20.80 14.80 5.51
C SER A 905 21.88 14.15 4.63
N PRO A 906 22.28 14.74 3.51
CA PRO A 906 23.37 14.24 2.69
C PRO A 906 24.71 14.28 3.43
N LEU A 907 24.83 15.08 4.50
CA LEU A 907 26.06 15.24 5.29
C LEU A 907 26.20 14.23 6.43
N LYS A 908 25.13 13.46 6.74
CA LYS A 908 25.16 12.37 7.74
C LYS A 908 25.20 11.00 7.03
#